data_cc94966252a3ac3b1a0e5fa3259330a7
#
_entry.id   cc94966252a3ac3b1a0e5fa3259330a7
#
_cell.length_a   1.000
_cell.length_b   1.000
_cell.length_c   1.000
_cell.angle_alpha   90.00
_cell.angle_beta   90.00
_cell.angle_gamma   90.00
#
_symmetry.space_group_name_H-M   'P 1'
#
loop_
_entity.id
_entity.type
_entity.pdbx_description
1 polymer ?
#
loop_
_entity_poly.entity_id
_entity_poly.type
_entity_poly.pdbx_seq_one_letter_code
_entity_poly.pdbx_strand_id
1 'polypeptide(L)'
;MVKKILKWTGITLLVIIIALAAAPFLFKDKIKAMIAKAINEQVDATVAFEDVSLSLFKNFPKASVTIDKLSVINKAPFVGDTLVYMGEINLKMSMKELFKSEGESMSLESFSTKDGIVNILFNKDGVGNFDIALKNAAEEKPADTTASKPFALTIDNYEVQNLKFKYYDERSKMRVVIDSLNHTGKGNFAANKLDLDTHTTATLTFDMDKANYMRGVKLKLDAILGMDLDKSIYTFKENKAFINQMGLKFGGSVAMQEAGQQIDLTFNTLETSFKNFLALVPESYSGSLAGVKTEGNFTVNGKVNGLYSETTVPKFNIAFNSVNAMFKYPTLPMAVENINIDTKVINETGVLNDTYVNIDKFSFRIAQDVFDAKANIRNIVENALVDAKLKGTVNLANVTKAYPVQLDVPLTGILKADVETKFDMASVETGAYEKIQNNGSISLSGFNYKPDGFKNPFVISQANVAFNPSRISLSKFDAKTGSSDISITGALDNFYGFVFKNQTLQGNFAMTSNKLVVQDFMATETATAQTKTTTESKDETKTTTKTTTTTSDAVKIPAFLDCTITANAKTVVYDNLNLTNVQGKMVLKDEAVSLQNVKTNIFGGAIGFGGTVSTKGKVPTFDMSLDLSSLDITQSFTQLDMLKSIAPIAGVITGKLNADIKVKGNLDPKEMTPDMKTLTGTLAGGLAGTSINPEQSKVLNAITSNLRFIDLKKVNLNKNLNLSFSDGKVNIQPFTLNYQDVSVKIDGQHGFDQVMNYNLAFDVPAKYLGTEVNKLLATLKPADAGKLSVPVNAVLTGSFSNPKISTDLSKSVTSLTNQIIQQQKDKYVDQA
;
A
#
# COMPACT_ATOMS: atom_id res chain seq x y z
N MET A 1 24.00 96.98 14.38
CA MET A 1 22.71 96.39 13.99
C MET A 1 22.82 94.91 13.72
N VAL A 2 23.75 94.44 12.94
CA VAL A 2 23.86 93.05 12.56
C VAL A 2 23.94 92.07 13.77
N LYS A 3 24.74 92.38 14.82
CA LYS A 3 24.84 91.47 16.03
C LYS A 3 23.53 91.40 16.84
N LYS A 4 22.66 92.43 16.84
CA LYS A 4 21.34 92.38 17.47
C LYS A 4 20.34 91.55 16.63
N ILE A 5 20.37 91.67 15.35
CA ILE A 5 19.54 90.86 14.43
C ILE A 5 19.92 89.42 14.53
N LEU A 6 21.23 89.07 14.49
CA LEU A 6 21.69 87.68 14.67
C LEU A 6 21.29 87.05 16.04
N LYS A 7 21.36 87.76 17.12
CA LYS A 7 20.95 87.39 18.46
C LYS A 7 19.43 87.05 18.53
N TRP A 8 18.61 87.95 17.96
CA TRP A 8 17.16 87.79 17.93
C TRP A 8 16.76 86.65 17.00
N THR A 9 17.41 86.47 15.87
CA THR A 9 17.22 85.39 14.94
C THR A 9 17.63 84.02 15.63
N GLY A 10 18.73 84.03 16.37
CA GLY A 10 19.15 82.89 17.15
C GLY A 10 18.17 82.53 18.27
N ILE A 11 17.64 83.53 18.98
CA ILE A 11 16.64 83.29 20.04
C ILE A 11 15.31 82.80 19.40
N THR A 12 14.86 83.42 18.30
CA THR A 12 13.65 82.93 17.60
C THR A 12 13.82 81.52 17.11
N LEU A 13 15.00 81.18 16.56
CA LEU A 13 15.28 79.81 16.11
C LEU A 13 15.31 78.81 17.31
N LEU A 14 15.88 79.23 18.44
CA LEU A 14 15.90 78.44 19.66
C LEU A 14 14.48 78.20 20.21
N VAL A 15 13.64 79.24 20.20
CA VAL A 15 12.24 79.10 20.65
C VAL A 15 11.45 78.15 19.71
N ILE A 16 11.67 78.29 18.39
CA ILE A 16 11.07 77.38 17.43
C ILE A 16 11.54 75.91 17.69
N ILE A 17 12.82 75.72 17.93
CA ILE A 17 13.35 74.38 18.21
C ILE A 17 12.75 73.85 19.52
N ILE A 18 12.64 74.66 20.59
CA ILE A 18 12.01 74.25 21.86
C ILE A 18 10.50 73.99 21.66
N ALA A 19 9.79 74.83 20.91
CA ALA A 19 8.38 74.57 20.59
C ALA A 19 8.17 73.31 19.78
N LEU A 20 9.03 73.03 18.81
CA LEU A 20 9.02 71.79 18.04
C LEU A 20 9.39 70.58 18.91
N ALA A 21 10.28 70.71 19.86
CA ALA A 21 10.65 69.68 20.85
C ALA A 21 9.52 69.38 21.85
N ALA A 22 8.73 70.42 22.22
CA ALA A 22 7.60 70.26 23.14
C ALA A 22 6.31 69.81 22.47
N ALA A 23 6.15 70.05 21.19
CA ALA A 23 4.95 69.69 20.42
C ALA A 23 4.58 68.19 20.49
N PRO A 24 5.49 67.23 20.40
CA PRO A 24 5.16 65.82 20.59
C PRO A 24 4.44 65.50 21.90
N PHE A 25 4.83 66.15 22.98
CA PHE A 25 4.21 65.96 24.29
C PHE A 25 2.85 66.64 24.41
N LEU A 26 2.67 67.79 23.77
CA LEU A 26 1.41 68.56 23.82
C LEU A 26 0.29 68.01 22.95
N PHE A 27 0.63 67.30 21.86
CA PHE A 27 -0.34 66.76 20.92
C PHE A 27 -0.56 65.24 21.05
N LYS A 28 0.26 64.49 21.79
CA LYS A 28 0.18 63.04 21.95
C LYS A 28 -1.22 62.55 22.34
N ASP A 29 -1.77 63.10 23.40
CA ASP A 29 -3.09 62.71 23.93
C ASP A 29 -4.23 63.06 22.97
N LYS A 30 -4.15 64.23 22.29
CA LYS A 30 -5.15 64.66 21.30
C LYS A 30 -5.14 63.72 20.08
N ILE A 31 -3.95 63.36 19.58
CA ILE A 31 -3.81 62.43 18.43
C ILE A 31 -4.27 61.03 18.85
N LYS A 32 -3.92 60.56 20.04
CA LYS A 32 -4.36 59.28 20.58
C LYS A 32 -5.87 59.17 20.70
N ALA A 33 -6.50 60.21 21.26
CA ALA A 33 -7.99 60.28 21.36
C ALA A 33 -8.69 60.35 20.00
N MET A 34 -8.11 61.09 19.06
CA MET A 34 -8.68 61.23 17.71
C MET A 34 -8.59 59.93 16.90
N ILE A 35 -7.47 59.22 16.99
CA ILE A 35 -7.30 57.89 16.35
C ILE A 35 -8.24 56.87 16.98
N ALA A 36 -8.29 56.81 18.32
CA ALA A 36 -9.18 55.90 19.04
C ALA A 36 -10.66 56.15 18.69
N LYS A 37 -11.09 57.42 18.63
CA LYS A 37 -12.45 57.82 18.26
C LYS A 37 -12.76 57.44 16.81
N ALA A 38 -11.87 57.84 15.86
CA ALA A 38 -12.08 57.58 14.41
C ALA A 38 -12.21 56.07 14.09
N ILE A 39 -11.48 55.24 14.80
CA ILE A 39 -11.53 53.78 14.57
C ILE A 39 -12.74 53.17 15.27
N ASN A 40 -12.93 53.43 16.57
CA ASN A 40 -13.97 52.75 17.36
C ASN A 40 -15.41 53.14 17.00
N GLU A 41 -15.62 54.31 16.41
CA GLU A 41 -16.93 54.72 15.93
C GLU A 41 -17.33 54.15 14.57
N GLN A 42 -16.41 53.49 13.86
CA GLN A 42 -16.67 52.98 12.50
C GLN A 42 -16.58 51.44 12.37
N VAL A 43 -16.06 50.75 13.38
CA VAL A 43 -15.85 49.30 13.26
C VAL A 43 -16.48 48.51 14.40
N ASP A 44 -17.10 47.40 14.06
CA ASP A 44 -17.62 46.41 15.00
C ASP A 44 -16.53 45.37 15.34
N ALA A 45 -15.45 45.90 15.97
CA ALA A 45 -14.32 45.12 16.44
C ALA A 45 -13.74 45.73 17.71
N THR A 46 -12.91 44.99 18.41
CA THR A 46 -12.13 45.50 19.54
C THR A 46 -10.79 45.98 18.99
N VAL A 47 -10.57 47.31 19.01
CA VAL A 47 -9.31 47.89 18.57
C VAL A 47 -8.50 48.35 19.77
N ALA A 48 -7.24 47.92 19.83
CA ALA A 48 -6.29 48.31 20.87
C ALA A 48 -4.92 48.61 20.23
N PHE A 49 -4.18 49.45 20.90
CA PHE A 49 -2.79 49.78 20.54
C PHE A 49 -2.01 50.16 21.82
N GLU A 50 -0.68 49.87 21.82
CA GLU A 50 0.15 50.13 23.01
C GLU A 50 0.43 51.61 23.16
N ASP A 51 1.01 52.24 22.16
CA ASP A 51 1.34 53.66 22.20
C ASP A 51 1.10 54.38 20.86
N VAL A 52 1.01 55.70 20.96
CA VAL A 52 1.03 56.63 19.83
C VAL A 52 2.07 57.71 20.09
N SER A 53 3.04 57.84 19.22
CA SER A 53 4.11 58.84 19.35
C SER A 53 4.14 59.78 18.12
N LEU A 54 4.44 61.03 18.38
CA LEU A 54 4.65 62.05 17.38
C LEU A 54 6.13 62.44 17.33
N SER A 55 6.70 62.46 16.15
CA SER A 55 8.06 62.93 15.90
C SER A 55 8.06 64.08 14.86
N LEU A 56 8.61 65.22 15.20
CA LEU A 56 8.76 66.36 14.32
C LEU A 56 10.19 66.46 13.75
N PHE A 57 11.14 65.74 14.32
CA PHE A 57 12.55 65.83 13.93
C PHE A 57 13.03 64.68 13.04
N LYS A 58 12.51 63.49 13.28
CA LYS A 58 12.93 62.25 12.55
C LYS A 58 12.78 62.38 11.03
N ASN A 59 11.75 63.12 10.57
CA ASN A 59 11.41 63.29 9.16
C ASN A 59 11.26 64.80 8.76
N PHE A 60 11.89 65.74 9.49
CA PHE A 60 11.75 67.15 9.17
C PHE A 60 11.96 67.48 7.70
N PRO A 61 11.15 68.32 7.03
CA PRO A 61 10.07 69.13 7.57
C PRO A 61 8.68 68.48 7.69
N LYS A 62 8.60 67.11 7.66
CA LYS A 62 7.35 66.34 7.82
C LYS A 62 7.19 65.86 9.26
N ALA A 63 5.96 65.83 9.73
CA ALA A 63 5.60 65.19 10.97
C ALA A 63 5.40 63.66 10.72
N SER A 64 5.75 62.88 11.72
CA SER A 64 5.56 61.44 11.71
C SER A 64 4.79 61.00 12.95
N VAL A 65 3.68 60.33 12.76
CA VAL A 65 2.89 59.66 13.81
C VAL A 65 3.18 58.18 13.76
N THR A 66 3.65 57.60 14.86
CA THR A 66 3.88 56.18 14.95
C THR A 66 2.84 55.58 15.91
N ILE A 67 2.20 54.47 15.49
CA ILE A 67 1.27 53.71 16.29
C ILE A 67 1.95 52.35 16.53
N ASP A 68 2.12 51.97 17.79
CA ASP A 68 2.80 50.73 18.21
C ASP A 68 1.78 49.69 18.60
N LYS A 69 1.97 48.48 18.09
CA LYS A 69 1.23 47.23 18.40
C LYS A 69 -0.29 47.37 18.27
N LEU A 70 -0.72 47.95 17.14
CA LEU A 70 -2.15 47.99 16.81
C LEU A 70 -2.68 46.55 16.65
N SER A 71 -3.80 46.27 17.30
CA SER A 71 -4.55 45.03 17.16
C SER A 71 -6.04 45.32 16.90
N VAL A 72 -6.61 44.58 15.98
CA VAL A 72 -8.04 44.53 15.67
C VAL A 72 -8.51 43.10 15.92
N ILE A 73 -9.37 42.93 16.92
CA ILE A 73 -9.88 41.62 17.36
C ILE A 73 -11.37 41.58 17.02
N ASN A 74 -11.77 40.50 16.34
CA ASN A 74 -13.14 40.31 15.92
C ASN A 74 -14.09 40.09 17.12
N LYS A 75 -15.32 40.56 16.97
CA LYS A 75 -16.49 40.17 17.76
C LYS A 75 -17.22 38.97 17.12
N ALA A 76 -18.42 38.66 17.61
CA ALA A 76 -19.20 37.56 17.03
C ALA A 76 -19.42 37.78 15.50
N PRO A 77 -19.35 36.70 14.66
CA PRO A 77 -19.20 35.28 15.04
C PRO A 77 -17.76 34.80 15.27
N PHE A 78 -16.74 35.62 15.10
CA PHE A 78 -15.31 35.30 15.17
C PHE A 78 -14.66 35.78 16.47
N VAL A 79 -15.35 35.62 17.58
CA VAL A 79 -14.93 36.17 18.88
C VAL A 79 -13.50 35.76 19.27
N GLY A 80 -12.64 36.75 19.47
CA GLY A 80 -11.26 36.56 19.91
C GLY A 80 -10.24 36.33 18.79
N ASP A 81 -10.70 36.15 17.56
CA ASP A 81 -9.79 36.02 16.41
C ASP A 81 -9.16 37.38 16.08
N THR A 82 -7.86 37.40 15.92
CA THR A 82 -7.13 38.60 15.50
C THR A 82 -7.28 38.77 13.99
N LEU A 83 -8.04 39.79 13.57
CA LEU A 83 -8.16 40.16 12.16
C LEU A 83 -6.88 40.82 11.65
N VAL A 84 -6.41 41.83 12.38
CA VAL A 84 -5.21 42.60 12.03
C VAL A 84 -4.35 42.83 13.27
N TYR A 85 -3.07 42.57 13.13
CA TYR A 85 -2.03 42.99 14.07
C TYR A 85 -0.93 43.69 13.28
N MET A 86 -0.48 44.85 13.75
CA MET A 86 0.65 45.62 13.18
C MET A 86 1.61 46.00 14.30
N GLY A 87 2.85 45.55 14.22
CA GLY A 87 3.88 45.88 15.20
C GLY A 87 4.17 47.37 15.24
N GLU A 88 4.30 47.98 14.09
CA GLU A 88 4.47 49.44 13.92
C GLU A 88 3.70 49.95 12.69
N ILE A 89 2.98 51.05 12.82
CA ILE A 89 2.43 51.84 11.72
C ILE A 89 3.01 53.24 11.84
N ASN A 90 3.64 53.71 10.75
CA ASN A 90 4.19 55.05 10.71
C ASN A 90 3.50 55.89 9.62
N LEU A 91 2.89 56.98 10.02
CA LEU A 91 2.16 57.91 9.16
C LEU A 91 2.96 59.19 9.00
N LYS A 92 3.23 59.61 7.78
CA LYS A 92 3.96 60.84 7.49
C LYS A 92 3.04 61.84 6.83
N MET A 93 3.09 63.09 7.33
CA MET A 93 2.25 64.17 6.87
C MET A 93 2.99 65.49 6.95
N SER A 94 2.49 66.53 6.25
CA SER A 94 2.98 67.90 6.42
C SER A 94 2.76 68.40 7.85
N MET A 95 3.71 69.12 8.43
CA MET A 95 3.53 69.73 9.74
C MET A 95 2.27 70.62 9.85
N LYS A 96 1.79 71.16 8.74
CA LYS A 96 0.55 71.96 8.69
C LYS A 96 -0.70 71.13 9.07
N GLU A 97 -0.68 69.84 8.80
CA GLU A 97 -1.80 68.93 9.09
C GLU A 97 -2.08 68.81 10.60
N LEU A 98 -1.03 68.98 11.46
CA LEU A 98 -1.16 68.94 12.90
C LEU A 98 -1.89 70.16 13.50
N PHE A 99 -2.01 71.24 12.71
CA PHE A 99 -2.64 72.47 13.13
C PHE A 99 -4.04 72.68 12.61
N LYS A 100 -4.57 71.71 11.84
CA LYS A 100 -5.95 71.66 11.35
C LYS A 100 -6.95 71.58 12.50
N SER A 101 -8.11 72.22 12.32
CA SER A 101 -9.20 72.12 13.27
C SER A 101 -9.89 70.78 13.28
N GLU A 102 -10.58 70.46 14.36
CA GLU A 102 -11.38 69.26 14.47
C GLU A 102 -12.48 69.28 13.39
N GLY A 103 -12.55 68.14 12.55
CA GLY A 103 -13.46 68.08 11.42
C GLY A 103 -12.84 68.41 10.04
N GLU A 104 -11.63 68.98 10.00
CA GLU A 104 -10.92 69.17 8.74
C GLU A 104 -10.19 67.93 8.29
N SER A 105 -10.30 67.54 7.00
CA SER A 105 -9.59 66.36 6.46
C SER A 105 -8.08 66.50 6.56
N MET A 106 -7.41 65.54 7.19
CA MET A 106 -5.96 65.48 7.23
C MET A 106 -5.40 64.80 5.98
N SER A 107 -4.32 65.41 5.44
CA SER A 107 -3.64 64.85 4.26
C SER A 107 -2.48 63.96 4.68
N LEU A 108 -2.51 62.68 4.31
CA LEU A 108 -1.45 61.69 4.54
C LEU A 108 -0.56 61.57 3.31
N GLU A 109 0.72 61.89 3.40
CA GLU A 109 1.67 61.85 2.28
C GLU A 109 2.32 60.45 2.12
N SER A 110 2.59 59.75 3.20
CA SER A 110 3.07 58.35 3.13
C SER A 110 2.76 57.57 4.40
N PHE A 111 2.69 56.27 4.25
CA PHE A 111 2.62 55.37 5.41
C PHE A 111 3.58 54.21 5.27
N SER A 112 4.00 53.65 6.37
CA SER A 112 4.71 52.38 6.43
C SER A 112 4.21 51.50 7.56
N THR A 113 4.22 50.20 7.34
CA THR A 113 3.87 49.19 8.35
C THR A 113 4.98 48.18 8.49
N LYS A 114 5.14 47.66 9.70
CA LYS A 114 6.17 46.62 10.00
C LYS A 114 5.64 45.55 10.94
N ASP A 115 6.13 44.33 10.72
CA ASP A 115 5.85 43.15 11.56
C ASP A 115 4.32 42.93 11.73
N GLY A 116 3.59 42.88 10.61
CA GLY A 116 2.15 42.77 10.56
C GLY A 116 1.64 41.33 10.41
N ILE A 117 0.41 41.11 10.89
CA ILE A 117 -0.39 39.92 10.62
C ILE A 117 -1.78 40.36 10.18
N VAL A 118 -2.26 39.79 9.07
CA VAL A 118 -3.65 39.95 8.61
C VAL A 118 -4.24 38.54 8.44
N ASN A 119 -5.34 38.23 9.12
CA ASN A 119 -6.03 36.96 9.05
C ASN A 119 -7.43 37.16 8.47
N ILE A 120 -7.67 36.64 7.28
CA ILE A 120 -8.99 36.59 6.63
C ILE A 120 -9.55 35.19 6.82
N LEU A 121 -10.70 35.08 7.45
CA LEU A 121 -11.37 33.83 7.77
C LEU A 121 -12.78 33.83 7.21
N PHE A 122 -13.17 32.75 6.55
CA PHE A 122 -14.56 32.46 6.20
C PHE A 122 -15.01 31.23 6.97
N ASN A 123 -16.17 31.33 7.61
CA ASN A 123 -16.78 30.19 8.31
C ASN A 123 -17.55 29.27 7.33
N LYS A 124 -18.17 28.21 7.86
CA LYS A 124 -18.97 27.25 7.07
C LYS A 124 -20.16 27.87 6.36
N ASP A 125 -20.69 28.97 6.88
CA ASP A 125 -21.85 29.69 6.33
C ASP A 125 -21.41 30.71 5.27
N GLY A 126 -20.10 30.89 5.03
CA GLY A 126 -19.54 31.84 4.08
C GLY A 126 -19.47 33.27 4.63
N VAL A 127 -19.62 33.48 5.91
CA VAL A 127 -19.45 34.76 6.55
C VAL A 127 -17.96 35.05 6.70
N GLY A 128 -17.50 36.25 6.28
CA GLY A 128 -16.11 36.71 6.41
C GLY A 128 -15.87 37.46 7.71
N ASN A 129 -14.71 37.28 8.34
CA ASN A 129 -14.35 37.99 9.56
C ASN A 129 -13.93 39.45 9.34
N PHE A 130 -13.80 39.89 8.10
CA PHE A 130 -13.35 41.23 7.70
C PHE A 130 -14.52 42.24 7.52
N ASP A 131 -15.77 41.79 7.51
CA ASP A 131 -16.96 42.63 7.45
C ASP A 131 -17.25 43.18 8.86
N ILE A 132 -16.38 44.10 9.28
CA ILE A 132 -16.43 44.77 10.61
C ILE A 132 -16.97 46.19 10.55
N ALA A 133 -17.48 46.68 9.41
CA ALA A 133 -18.09 48.00 9.33
C ALA A 133 -19.39 48.03 10.13
N LEU A 134 -19.55 49.03 10.98
CA LEU A 134 -20.82 49.25 11.69
C LEU A 134 -21.91 49.51 10.66
N LYS A 135 -22.88 48.61 10.56
CA LYS A 135 -24.11 48.86 9.77
C LYS A 135 -24.92 49.93 10.53
N ASN A 136 -24.75 51.18 10.14
CA ASN A 136 -25.60 52.25 10.66
C ASN A 136 -27.05 51.88 10.34
N ALA A 137 -27.86 51.63 11.37
CA ALA A 137 -29.30 51.51 11.29
C ALA A 137 -29.92 52.90 11.02
N ALA A 138 -29.68 53.42 9.83
CA ALA A 138 -30.34 54.63 9.32
C ALA A 138 -30.66 54.41 7.86
N GLU A 139 -31.78 53.70 7.63
CA GLU A 139 -32.56 53.88 6.41
C GLU A 139 -32.99 55.33 6.32
N GLU A 140 -32.82 55.93 5.10
CA GLU A 140 -33.52 57.09 4.58
C GLU A 140 -33.20 58.46 5.23
N LYS A 141 -32.00 58.99 4.92
CA LYS A 141 -31.90 60.43 4.62
C LYS A 141 -31.04 60.62 3.39
N PRO A 142 -31.41 61.58 2.49
CA PRO A 142 -30.56 61.91 1.34
C PRO A 142 -29.18 62.29 1.84
N ALA A 143 -28.14 61.77 1.17
CA ALA A 143 -26.77 62.04 1.51
C ALA A 143 -26.51 63.51 1.55
N ASP A 144 -26.35 64.08 2.75
CA ASP A 144 -25.79 65.41 2.95
C ASP A 144 -24.31 65.30 2.54
N THR A 145 -23.98 65.91 1.37
CA THR A 145 -22.65 65.84 0.73
C THR A 145 -21.56 66.59 1.49
N THR A 146 -21.79 66.90 2.76
CA THR A 146 -20.85 67.64 3.63
C THR A 146 -20.25 66.81 4.76
N ALA A 147 -20.39 65.48 4.77
CA ALA A 147 -19.63 64.63 5.69
C ALA A 147 -18.13 64.71 5.34
N SER A 148 -17.37 65.49 6.09
CA SER A 148 -15.92 65.63 5.93
C SER A 148 -15.25 64.27 6.07
N LYS A 149 -14.60 63.83 4.97
CA LYS A 149 -13.79 62.61 5.02
C LYS A 149 -12.67 62.83 6.04
N PRO A 150 -12.50 62.00 7.04
CA PRO A 150 -11.52 62.27 8.13
C PRO A 150 -10.06 62.29 7.64
N PHE A 151 -9.77 61.67 6.50
CA PHE A 151 -8.45 61.71 5.84
C PHE A 151 -8.59 61.88 4.31
N ALA A 152 -7.79 62.79 3.74
CA ALA A 152 -7.52 62.84 2.32
C ALA A 152 -6.20 62.11 2.05
N LEU A 153 -6.25 61.07 1.27
CA LEU A 153 -5.07 60.27 0.90
C LEU A 153 -4.33 60.95 -0.25
N THR A 154 -3.30 61.73 0.05
CA THR A 154 -2.35 62.29 -0.93
C THR A 154 -1.04 61.50 -0.90
N ILE A 155 -1.15 60.17 -0.79
CA ILE A 155 -0.01 59.29 -0.60
C ILE A 155 0.87 59.32 -1.85
N ASP A 156 2.15 59.67 -1.69
CA ASP A 156 3.17 59.56 -2.73
C ASP A 156 3.89 58.20 -2.71
N ASN A 157 4.01 57.64 -1.55
CA ASN A 157 4.65 56.32 -1.37
C ASN A 157 4.15 55.60 -0.11
N TYR A 158 4.21 54.29 -0.15
CA TYR A 158 3.95 53.45 1.01
C TYR A 158 4.87 52.25 1.06
N GLU A 159 5.00 51.64 2.26
CA GLU A 159 5.87 50.52 2.51
C GLU A 159 5.23 49.56 3.52
N VAL A 160 5.24 48.30 3.17
CA VAL A 160 4.84 47.17 4.05
C VAL A 160 6.05 46.31 4.24
N GLN A 161 6.50 46.11 5.49
CA GLN A 161 7.64 45.28 5.83
C GLN A 161 7.18 44.10 6.67
N ASN A 162 7.62 42.88 6.30
CA ASN A 162 7.44 41.66 7.05
C ASN A 162 5.98 41.41 7.48
N LEU A 163 5.04 41.53 6.53
CA LEU A 163 3.63 41.23 6.77
C LEU A 163 3.37 39.75 6.53
N LYS A 164 2.62 39.13 7.43
CA LYS A 164 2.07 37.78 7.28
C LYS A 164 0.58 37.88 6.98
N PHE A 165 0.20 37.47 5.77
CA PHE A 165 -1.19 37.39 5.38
C PHE A 165 -1.64 35.96 5.39
N LYS A 166 -2.77 35.68 6.05
CA LYS A 166 -3.41 34.37 6.09
C LYS A 166 -4.85 34.49 5.59
N TYR A 167 -5.22 33.56 4.73
CA TYR A 167 -6.58 33.38 4.26
C TYR A 167 -6.99 31.94 4.53
N TYR A 168 -8.15 31.74 5.12
CA TYR A 168 -8.73 30.41 5.33
C TYR A 168 -10.23 30.45 5.04
N ASP A 169 -10.69 29.59 4.13
CA ASP A 169 -12.11 29.37 3.85
C ASP A 169 -12.48 27.94 4.29
N GLU A 170 -13.34 27.85 5.30
CA GLU A 170 -13.73 26.57 5.89
C GLU A 170 -14.63 25.75 4.96
N ARG A 171 -15.37 26.36 4.04
CA ARG A 171 -16.24 25.65 3.07
C ARG A 171 -15.43 24.89 2.03
N SER A 172 -14.49 25.56 1.41
CA SER A 172 -13.60 24.99 0.39
C SER A 172 -12.38 24.32 0.99
N LYS A 173 -12.15 24.47 2.32
CA LYS A 173 -10.92 24.08 3.04
C LYS A 173 -9.66 24.63 2.38
N MET A 174 -9.79 25.80 1.78
CA MET A 174 -8.71 26.50 1.12
C MET A 174 -7.93 27.33 2.12
N ARG A 175 -6.60 27.18 2.11
CA ARG A 175 -5.69 27.94 2.97
C ARG A 175 -4.60 28.57 2.13
N VAL A 176 -4.47 29.89 2.24
CA VAL A 176 -3.38 30.67 1.62
C VAL A 176 -2.59 31.35 2.72
N VAL A 177 -1.28 31.19 2.72
CA VAL A 177 -0.38 31.93 3.62
C VAL A 177 0.67 32.63 2.78
N ILE A 178 0.68 33.96 2.89
CA ILE A 178 1.74 34.81 2.33
C ILE A 178 2.59 35.25 3.51
N ASP A 179 3.81 34.77 3.60
CA ASP A 179 4.74 35.03 4.70
C ASP A 179 5.85 35.98 4.25
N SER A 180 6.39 36.75 5.19
CA SER A 180 7.49 37.68 4.96
C SER A 180 7.23 38.63 3.77
N LEU A 181 5.96 39.10 3.63
CA LEU A 181 5.57 40.01 2.58
C LEU A 181 6.23 41.37 2.82
N ASN A 182 7.10 41.76 1.88
CA ASN A 182 7.64 43.11 1.77
C ASN A 182 7.11 43.72 0.49
N HIS A 183 6.48 44.87 0.60
CA HIS A 183 5.83 45.53 -0.53
C HIS A 183 6.04 47.01 -0.43
N THR A 184 6.48 47.65 -1.52
CA THR A 184 6.59 49.10 -1.65
C THR A 184 5.81 49.55 -2.84
N GLY A 185 5.19 50.74 -2.71
CA GLY A 185 4.50 51.37 -3.82
C GLY A 185 4.82 52.86 -3.86
N LYS A 186 5.02 53.38 -5.07
CA LYS A 186 5.29 54.79 -5.33
C LYS A 186 4.39 55.31 -6.43
N GLY A 187 3.62 56.38 -6.17
CA GLY A 187 2.70 56.98 -7.12
C GLY A 187 1.94 58.15 -6.47
N ASN A 188 1.32 58.96 -7.28
CA ASN A 188 0.55 60.14 -6.80
C ASN A 188 -0.93 59.76 -6.63
N PHE A 189 -1.32 59.34 -5.46
CA PHE A 189 -2.71 58.96 -5.12
C PHE A 189 -3.68 60.14 -5.03
N ALA A 190 -3.19 61.40 -5.10
CA ALA A 190 -4.05 62.56 -5.22
C ALA A 190 -4.66 62.71 -6.62
N ALA A 191 -4.10 62.04 -7.62
CA ALA A 191 -4.58 62.08 -8.99
C ALA A 191 -5.54 60.90 -9.26
N ASN A 192 -6.65 61.18 -9.97
CA ASN A 192 -7.58 60.13 -10.39
C ASN A 192 -6.97 59.17 -11.42
N LYS A 193 -5.89 59.58 -12.09
CA LYS A 193 -5.10 58.75 -13.01
C LYS A 193 -3.64 58.82 -12.61
N LEU A 194 -3.07 57.67 -12.27
CA LEU A 194 -1.69 57.57 -11.80
C LEU A 194 -1.02 56.27 -12.28
N ASP A 195 0.28 56.30 -12.28
CA ASP A 195 1.11 55.12 -12.39
C ASP A 195 1.69 54.83 -11.01
N LEU A 196 1.48 53.60 -10.54
CA LEU A 196 2.03 53.09 -9.30
C LEU A 196 3.17 52.11 -9.60
N ASP A 197 4.37 52.48 -9.23
CA ASP A 197 5.54 51.62 -9.31
C ASP A 197 5.65 50.79 -8.03
N THR A 198 5.62 49.48 -8.15
CA THR A 198 5.59 48.55 -7.00
C THR A 198 6.67 47.47 -7.06
N HIS A 199 7.20 47.17 -5.88
CA HIS A 199 8.10 46.05 -5.67
C HIS A 199 7.57 45.18 -4.53
N THR A 200 7.45 43.89 -4.80
CA THR A 200 6.93 42.93 -3.84
C THR A 200 7.85 41.71 -3.72
N THR A 201 8.11 41.27 -2.51
CA THR A 201 8.71 39.97 -2.23
C THR A 201 7.89 39.26 -1.16
N ALA A 202 7.68 37.95 -1.32
CA ALA A 202 6.91 37.15 -0.35
C ALA A 202 7.25 35.66 -0.48
N THR A 203 6.75 34.88 0.48
CA THR A 203 6.74 33.41 0.42
C THR A 203 5.29 32.93 0.48
N LEU A 204 4.87 32.17 -0.51
CA LEU A 204 3.50 31.68 -0.68
C LEU A 204 3.39 30.21 -0.30
N THR A 205 2.38 29.86 0.50
CA THR A 205 1.91 28.50 0.72
C THR A 205 0.43 28.43 0.37
N PHE A 206 0.04 27.41 -0.39
CA PHE A 206 -1.34 27.19 -0.81
C PHE A 206 -1.72 25.73 -0.61
N ASP A 207 -2.71 25.50 0.24
CA ASP A 207 -3.31 24.21 0.53
C ASP A 207 -4.80 24.25 0.15
N MET A 208 -5.34 23.18 -0.38
CA MET A 208 -6.77 23.00 -0.59
C MET A 208 -7.17 21.57 -0.26
N ASP A 209 -8.16 21.40 0.62
CA ASP A 209 -8.56 20.15 1.26
C ASP A 209 -7.35 19.45 1.90
N LYS A 210 -6.97 18.26 1.42
CA LYS A 210 -5.83 17.47 1.93
C LYS A 210 -4.55 17.63 1.08
N ALA A 211 -4.62 18.39 -0.01
CA ALA A 211 -3.52 18.54 -0.94
C ALA A 211 -2.77 19.86 -0.72
N ASN A 212 -1.45 19.78 -0.69
CA ASN A 212 -0.57 20.96 -0.72
C ASN A 212 -0.14 21.22 -2.15
N TYR A 213 -0.61 22.32 -2.73
CA TYR A 213 -0.32 22.72 -4.11
C TYR A 213 0.96 23.56 -4.22
N MET A 214 1.23 24.41 -3.20
CA MET A 214 2.43 25.24 -3.15
C MET A 214 2.94 25.31 -1.72
N ARG A 215 4.20 25.00 -1.49
CA ARG A 215 4.83 25.05 -0.17
C ARG A 215 6.07 25.92 -0.20
N GLY A 216 5.99 27.09 0.44
CA GLY A 216 7.13 27.99 0.59
C GLY A 216 7.66 28.55 -0.73
N VAL A 217 6.78 28.75 -1.72
CA VAL A 217 7.13 29.29 -3.04
C VAL A 217 7.54 30.75 -2.90
N LYS A 218 8.75 31.09 -3.31
CA LYS A 218 9.25 32.47 -3.29
C LYS A 218 8.63 33.27 -4.43
N LEU A 219 8.04 34.40 -4.10
CA LEU A 219 7.47 35.35 -5.05
C LEU A 219 8.29 36.65 -5.06
N LYS A 220 8.55 37.18 -6.24
CA LYS A 220 9.05 38.52 -6.46
C LYS A 220 8.23 39.15 -7.58
N LEU A 221 7.76 40.36 -7.38
CA LEU A 221 6.96 41.11 -8.37
C LEU A 221 7.49 42.53 -8.47
N ASP A 222 7.88 42.90 -9.68
CA ASP A 222 8.19 44.28 -10.08
C ASP A 222 7.12 44.73 -11.07
N ALA A 223 6.26 45.69 -10.72
CA ALA A 223 5.11 46.03 -11.50
C ALA A 223 4.86 47.56 -11.57
N ILE A 224 4.61 48.05 -12.80
CA ILE A 224 4.07 49.37 -13.00
C ILE A 224 2.57 49.24 -13.29
N LEU A 225 1.75 49.73 -12.36
CA LEU A 225 0.31 49.65 -12.42
C LEU A 225 -0.28 51.02 -12.78
N GLY A 226 -0.79 51.14 -13.99
CA GLY A 226 -1.59 52.32 -14.39
C GLY A 226 -2.97 52.22 -13.76
N MET A 227 -3.38 53.20 -12.99
CA MET A 227 -4.66 53.24 -12.29
C MET A 227 -5.51 54.36 -12.85
N ASP A 228 -6.72 54.05 -13.30
CA ASP A 228 -7.78 55.01 -13.63
C ASP A 228 -8.89 54.80 -12.58
N LEU A 229 -8.85 55.63 -11.53
CA LEU A 229 -9.75 55.53 -10.38
C LEU A 229 -11.19 55.96 -10.74
N ASP A 230 -11.39 56.83 -11.72
CA ASP A 230 -12.71 57.21 -12.19
C ASP A 230 -13.44 56.05 -12.88
N LYS A 231 -12.70 55.26 -13.61
CA LYS A 231 -13.21 54.08 -14.32
C LYS A 231 -12.97 52.75 -13.61
N SER A 232 -12.25 52.77 -12.49
CA SER A 232 -11.81 51.59 -11.76
C SER A 232 -11.06 50.61 -12.65
N ILE A 233 -10.16 51.10 -13.53
CA ILE A 233 -9.34 50.32 -14.45
C ILE A 233 -7.90 50.28 -13.96
N TYR A 234 -7.34 49.09 -13.83
CA TYR A 234 -5.96 48.83 -13.42
C TYR A 234 -5.22 48.19 -14.58
N THR A 235 -4.20 48.85 -15.12
CA THR A 235 -3.44 48.42 -16.29
C THR A 235 -2.03 48.04 -15.89
N PHE A 236 -1.68 46.79 -16.11
CA PHE A 236 -0.32 46.28 -15.95
C PHE A 236 0.51 46.64 -17.17
N LYS A 237 1.44 47.59 -17.03
CA LYS A 237 2.21 48.14 -18.15
C LYS A 237 3.45 47.31 -18.48
N GLU A 238 4.50 47.39 -17.65
CA GLU A 238 5.74 46.66 -17.81
C GLU A 238 6.03 45.87 -16.51
N ASN A 239 5.65 44.63 -16.48
CA ASN A 239 5.65 43.88 -15.25
C ASN A 239 6.47 42.59 -15.36
N LYS A 240 7.20 42.29 -14.29
CA LYS A 240 7.98 41.06 -14.14
C LYS A 240 7.62 40.42 -12.83
N ALA A 241 7.27 39.16 -12.88
CA ALA A 241 7.08 38.30 -11.71
C ALA A 241 8.09 37.16 -11.71
N PHE A 242 8.50 36.71 -10.53
CA PHE A 242 9.29 35.52 -10.36
C PHE A 242 8.56 34.58 -9.39
N ILE A 243 8.35 33.35 -9.84
CA ILE A 243 7.83 32.25 -9.05
C ILE A 243 9.02 31.30 -8.83
N ASN A 244 9.60 31.29 -7.62
CA ASN A 244 10.92 30.74 -7.37
C ASN A 244 11.97 31.32 -8.32
N GLN A 245 12.45 30.53 -9.28
CA GLN A 245 13.43 30.96 -10.28
C GLN A 245 12.79 31.26 -11.65
N MET A 246 11.50 30.91 -11.85
CA MET A 246 10.82 31.15 -13.11
C MET A 246 10.39 32.59 -13.23
N GLY A 247 11.01 33.32 -14.12
CA GLY A 247 10.62 34.71 -14.47
C GLY A 247 9.50 34.73 -15.50
N LEU A 248 8.47 35.55 -15.24
CA LEU A 248 7.35 35.82 -16.13
C LEU A 248 7.28 37.31 -16.45
N LYS A 249 7.08 37.65 -17.72
CA LYS A 249 6.63 38.96 -18.16
C LYS A 249 5.12 38.92 -18.35
N PHE A 250 4.41 39.93 -17.85
CA PHE A 250 2.97 39.98 -18.01
C PHE A 250 2.49 41.42 -18.21
N GLY A 251 1.34 41.54 -18.88
CA GLY A 251 0.70 42.77 -19.11
C GLY A 251 -0.80 42.62 -19.38
N GLY A 252 -1.52 43.73 -19.44
CA GLY A 252 -2.95 43.76 -19.66
C GLY A 252 -3.69 44.65 -18.68
N SER A 253 -4.94 44.32 -18.37
CA SER A 253 -5.77 45.16 -17.49
C SER A 253 -6.80 44.37 -16.72
N VAL A 254 -7.21 44.94 -15.57
CA VAL A 254 -8.37 44.53 -14.79
C VAL A 254 -9.26 45.73 -14.58
N ALA A 255 -10.54 45.64 -14.96
CA ALA A 255 -11.54 46.66 -14.71
C ALA A 255 -12.59 46.14 -13.72
N MET A 256 -12.78 46.87 -12.63
CA MET A 256 -13.82 46.59 -11.64
C MET A 256 -15.16 47.08 -12.17
N GLN A 257 -16.16 46.21 -12.27
CA GLN A 257 -17.51 46.48 -12.74
C GLN A 257 -18.53 45.97 -11.71
N GLU A 258 -19.77 46.44 -11.79
CA GLU A 258 -20.85 45.94 -10.91
C GLU A 258 -21.04 44.42 -11.01
N ALA A 259 -20.88 43.86 -12.21
CA ALA A 259 -21.01 42.42 -12.49
C ALA A 259 -19.78 41.60 -12.07
N GLY A 260 -18.67 42.21 -11.65
CA GLY A 260 -17.43 41.53 -11.30
C GLY A 260 -16.19 42.21 -11.86
N GLN A 261 -15.14 41.43 -12.10
CA GLN A 261 -13.85 41.94 -12.58
C GLN A 261 -13.64 41.53 -14.03
N GLN A 262 -13.62 42.53 -14.95
CA GLN A 262 -13.26 42.27 -16.35
C GLN A 262 -11.74 42.14 -16.45
N ILE A 263 -11.23 40.99 -16.79
CA ILE A 263 -9.81 40.65 -16.85
C ILE A 263 -9.38 40.54 -18.33
N ASP A 264 -8.25 41.13 -18.69
CA ASP A 264 -7.54 40.91 -19.96
C ASP A 264 -6.04 40.88 -19.67
N LEU A 265 -5.46 39.67 -19.52
CA LEU A 265 -4.07 39.47 -19.15
C LEU A 265 -3.36 38.55 -20.14
N THR A 266 -2.10 38.87 -20.43
CA THR A 266 -1.18 38.00 -21.16
C THR A 266 0.09 37.86 -20.38
N PHE A 267 0.69 36.66 -20.40
CA PHE A 267 1.98 36.40 -19.76
C PHE A 267 2.81 35.40 -20.55
N ASN A 268 4.11 35.54 -20.43
CA ASN A 268 5.08 34.61 -21.00
C ASN A 268 6.35 34.54 -20.16
N THR A 269 7.09 33.45 -20.25
CA THR A 269 8.38 33.34 -19.58
C THR A 269 9.40 34.35 -20.06
N LEU A 270 10.16 34.94 -19.10
CA LEU A 270 11.25 35.89 -19.42
C LEU A 270 12.43 35.20 -20.09
N GLU A 271 12.78 34.03 -19.58
CA GLU A 271 13.87 33.19 -20.07
C GLU A 271 13.35 31.81 -20.44
N THR A 272 13.82 31.26 -21.54
CA THR A 272 13.44 29.95 -22.02
C THR A 272 14.43 28.89 -21.50
N SER A 273 14.48 28.65 -20.19
CA SER A 273 15.36 27.67 -19.58
C SER A 273 14.56 26.52 -18.96
N PHE A 274 14.96 25.29 -19.19
CA PHE A 274 14.32 24.13 -18.56
C PHE A 274 14.40 24.12 -17.02
N LYS A 275 15.31 24.91 -16.45
CA LYS A 275 15.38 25.17 -15.01
C LYS A 275 14.05 25.74 -14.47
N ASN A 276 13.32 26.50 -15.29
CA ASN A 276 12.01 27.05 -14.93
C ASN A 276 10.97 25.96 -14.68
N PHE A 277 11.01 24.84 -15.42
CA PHE A 277 10.13 23.69 -15.17
C PHE A 277 10.37 23.11 -13.77
N LEU A 278 11.63 22.93 -13.39
CA LEU A 278 11.98 22.39 -12.07
C LEU A 278 11.49 23.31 -10.93
N ALA A 279 11.43 24.61 -11.18
CA ALA A 279 10.89 25.58 -10.19
C ALA A 279 9.38 25.42 -9.93
N LEU A 280 8.65 24.76 -10.83
CA LEU A 280 7.21 24.47 -10.68
C LEU A 280 6.96 23.13 -9.96
N VAL A 281 7.96 22.24 -9.92
CA VAL A 281 7.80 20.93 -9.27
C VAL A 281 7.90 21.11 -7.75
N PRO A 282 6.88 20.69 -6.97
CA PRO A 282 6.93 20.80 -5.51
C PRO A 282 8.13 20.04 -4.94
N GLU A 283 8.75 20.58 -3.89
CA GLU A 283 9.96 20.02 -3.27
C GLU A 283 9.78 18.57 -2.77
N SER A 284 8.55 18.22 -2.36
CA SER A 284 8.18 16.86 -1.96
C SER A 284 8.36 15.82 -3.06
N TYR A 285 8.34 16.23 -4.34
CA TYR A 285 8.51 15.34 -5.49
C TYR A 285 9.89 15.50 -6.16
N SER A 286 10.53 16.64 -6.03
CA SER A 286 11.80 16.92 -6.71
C SER A 286 13.04 16.72 -5.84
N GLY A 287 12.87 16.62 -4.51
CA GLY A 287 13.99 16.69 -3.57
C GLY A 287 14.76 18.01 -3.71
N SER A 288 16.00 18.04 -3.25
CA SER A 288 16.84 19.23 -3.42
C SER A 288 17.26 19.42 -4.88
N LEU A 289 16.85 20.52 -5.49
CA LEU A 289 17.27 20.93 -6.84
C LEU A 289 18.66 21.61 -6.85
N ALA A 290 19.32 21.70 -5.71
CA ALA A 290 20.65 22.31 -5.62
C ALA A 290 21.66 21.54 -6.47
N GLY A 291 22.32 22.26 -7.39
CA GLY A 291 23.35 21.67 -8.27
C GLY A 291 22.81 20.81 -9.41
N VAL A 292 21.50 20.69 -9.62
CA VAL A 292 20.92 20.00 -10.78
C VAL A 292 21.36 20.71 -12.06
N LYS A 293 21.96 19.97 -12.98
CA LYS A 293 22.29 20.46 -14.32
C LYS A 293 21.07 20.35 -15.21
N THR A 294 20.79 21.39 -15.99
CA THR A 294 19.67 21.43 -16.94
C THR A 294 20.14 21.97 -18.28
N GLU A 295 19.60 21.42 -19.35
CA GLU A 295 19.76 21.91 -20.73
C GLU A 295 18.39 21.95 -21.40
N GLY A 296 18.28 22.75 -22.47
CA GLY A 296 17.05 22.90 -23.21
C GLY A 296 16.17 24.05 -22.71
N ASN A 297 15.01 24.16 -23.32
CA ASN A 297 14.07 25.25 -23.07
C ASN A 297 12.81 24.75 -22.34
N PHE A 298 12.17 25.68 -21.63
CA PHE A 298 10.83 25.52 -21.11
C PHE A 298 10.15 26.88 -21.15
N THR A 299 8.96 26.93 -21.72
CA THR A 299 8.18 28.16 -21.82
C THR A 299 6.78 27.98 -21.27
N VAL A 300 6.31 29.00 -20.61
CA VAL A 300 4.90 29.16 -20.23
C VAL A 300 4.36 30.39 -20.91
N ASN A 301 3.30 30.25 -21.69
CA ASN A 301 2.60 31.36 -22.35
C ASN A 301 1.13 31.28 -21.97
N GLY A 302 0.54 32.41 -21.59
CA GLY A 302 -0.85 32.42 -21.19
C GLY A 302 -1.58 33.67 -21.65
N LYS A 303 -2.86 33.48 -21.95
CA LYS A 303 -3.84 34.51 -22.14
C LYS A 303 -5.05 34.23 -21.27
N VAL A 304 -5.52 35.29 -20.55
CA VAL A 304 -6.70 35.23 -19.69
C VAL A 304 -7.57 36.41 -20.05
N ASN A 305 -8.81 36.17 -20.48
CA ASN A 305 -9.71 37.23 -20.92
C ASN A 305 -11.16 36.89 -20.55
N GLY A 306 -11.85 37.83 -19.92
CA GLY A 306 -13.27 37.69 -19.58
C GLY A 306 -13.63 38.18 -18.20
N LEU A 307 -14.90 38.04 -17.86
CA LEU A 307 -15.44 38.43 -16.57
C LEU A 307 -15.15 37.36 -15.50
N TYR A 308 -14.61 37.79 -14.37
CA TYR A 308 -14.55 37.05 -13.13
C TYR A 308 -15.66 37.53 -12.19
N SER A 309 -16.54 36.62 -11.80
CA SER A 309 -17.66 36.87 -10.88
C SER A 309 -17.90 35.60 -9.99
N GLU A 310 -18.97 35.62 -9.20
CA GLU A 310 -19.38 34.46 -8.41
C GLU A 310 -19.72 33.23 -9.27
N THR A 311 -20.14 33.42 -10.51
CA THR A 311 -20.62 32.36 -11.40
C THR A 311 -19.75 32.15 -12.64
N THR A 312 -18.80 33.03 -12.91
CA THR A 312 -17.97 32.96 -14.11
C THR A 312 -16.49 33.13 -13.79
N VAL A 313 -15.65 32.42 -14.52
CA VAL A 313 -14.20 32.61 -14.56
C VAL A 313 -13.82 33.20 -15.92
N PRO A 314 -12.72 33.96 -16.03
CA PRO A 314 -12.23 34.38 -17.35
C PRO A 314 -11.93 33.18 -18.24
N LYS A 315 -12.09 33.31 -19.52
CA LYS A 315 -11.55 32.35 -20.50
C LYS A 315 -10.04 32.38 -20.45
N PHE A 316 -9.38 31.24 -20.54
CA PHE A 316 -7.93 31.20 -20.55
C PHE A 316 -7.38 30.08 -21.44
N ASN A 317 -6.17 30.32 -21.92
CA ASN A 317 -5.34 29.32 -22.60
C ASN A 317 -3.91 29.49 -22.09
N ILE A 318 -3.42 28.52 -21.36
CA ILE A 318 -2.08 28.49 -20.77
C ILE A 318 -1.32 27.31 -21.36
N ALA A 319 -0.29 27.62 -22.15
CA ALA A 319 0.52 26.62 -22.82
C ALA A 319 1.88 26.43 -22.10
N PHE A 320 2.25 25.20 -21.91
CA PHE A 320 3.54 24.75 -21.36
C PHE A 320 4.29 23.95 -22.43
N ASN A 321 5.46 24.44 -22.84
CA ASN A 321 6.22 23.82 -23.91
C ASN A 321 7.66 23.60 -23.53
N SER A 322 8.20 22.45 -23.94
CA SER A 322 9.62 22.15 -23.88
C SER A 322 10.01 21.25 -25.05
N VAL A 323 11.20 21.45 -25.59
CA VAL A 323 11.72 20.63 -26.68
C VAL A 323 13.13 20.23 -26.35
N ASN A 324 13.39 18.91 -26.39
CA ASN A 324 14.70 18.30 -26.20
C ASN A 324 15.43 18.78 -24.93
N ALA A 325 14.69 18.90 -23.84
CA ALA A 325 15.29 19.30 -22.58
C ALA A 325 15.94 18.12 -21.85
N MET A 326 16.77 18.44 -20.88
CA MET A 326 17.51 17.49 -20.07
C MET A 326 17.65 18.00 -18.64
N PHE A 327 17.62 17.10 -17.66
CA PHE A 327 18.13 17.38 -16.33
C PHE A 327 18.95 16.20 -15.79
N LYS A 328 19.92 16.52 -14.92
CA LYS A 328 20.77 15.55 -14.26
C LYS A 328 21.06 15.97 -12.82
N TYR A 329 20.77 15.10 -11.87
CA TYR A 329 21.17 15.29 -10.47
C TYR A 329 22.67 15.10 -10.28
N PRO A 330 23.35 15.93 -9.47
CA PRO A 330 24.82 15.86 -9.29
C PRO A 330 25.30 14.52 -8.77
N THR A 331 24.50 13.90 -7.88
CA THR A 331 24.80 12.63 -7.20
C THR A 331 24.44 11.39 -8.01
N LEU A 332 23.74 11.55 -9.14
CA LEU A 332 23.25 10.42 -9.93
C LEU A 332 24.03 10.30 -11.25
N PRO A 333 24.35 9.05 -11.69
CA PRO A 333 25.18 8.84 -12.86
C PRO A 333 24.47 9.14 -14.18
N MET A 334 23.14 9.04 -14.25
CA MET A 334 22.37 9.21 -15.49
C MET A 334 21.57 10.51 -15.52
N ALA A 335 21.29 10.97 -16.73
CA ALA A 335 20.39 12.10 -16.99
C ALA A 335 19.03 11.59 -17.48
N VAL A 336 18.01 12.43 -17.31
CA VAL A 336 16.75 12.36 -18.07
C VAL A 336 16.88 13.31 -19.25
N GLU A 337 16.78 12.79 -20.45
CA GLU A 337 17.07 13.49 -21.71
C GLU A 337 15.87 13.46 -22.65
N ASN A 338 15.93 14.22 -23.74
CA ASN A 338 14.89 14.28 -24.76
C ASN A 338 13.50 14.59 -24.16
N ILE A 339 13.47 15.43 -23.15
CA ILE A 339 12.22 15.82 -22.52
C ILE A 339 11.49 16.77 -23.45
N ASN A 340 10.32 16.34 -23.92
CA ASN A 340 9.43 17.17 -24.73
C ASN A 340 8.10 17.27 -23.99
N ILE A 341 7.62 18.51 -23.87
CA ILE A 341 6.35 18.87 -23.24
C ILE A 341 5.58 19.74 -24.22
N ASP A 342 4.33 19.38 -24.50
CA ASP A 342 3.34 20.20 -25.16
C ASP A 342 2.02 19.98 -24.41
N THR A 343 1.71 20.90 -23.52
CA THR A 343 0.56 20.80 -22.61
C THR A 343 -0.16 22.16 -22.56
N LYS A 344 -1.48 22.12 -22.57
CA LYS A 344 -2.33 23.30 -22.47
C LYS A 344 -3.38 23.11 -21.40
N VAL A 345 -3.64 24.16 -20.62
CA VAL A 345 -4.77 24.29 -19.71
C VAL A 345 -5.71 25.34 -20.29
N ILE A 346 -6.92 24.94 -20.60
CA ILE A 346 -7.83 25.75 -21.44
C ILE A 346 -9.19 25.83 -20.77
N ASN A 347 -9.76 27.08 -20.81
CA ASN A 347 -11.16 27.34 -20.56
C ASN A 347 -11.68 28.28 -21.66
N GLU A 348 -12.63 27.82 -22.47
CA GLU A 348 -13.16 28.56 -23.62
C GLU A 348 -14.54 29.15 -23.35
N THR A 349 -15.22 28.76 -22.29
CA THR A 349 -16.62 29.13 -22.04
C THR A 349 -16.77 30.20 -20.96
N GLY A 350 -15.88 30.24 -19.99
CA GLY A 350 -16.02 31.02 -18.77
C GLY A 350 -16.73 30.28 -17.64
N VAL A 351 -17.09 29.01 -17.83
CA VAL A 351 -17.59 28.10 -16.79
C VAL A 351 -16.42 27.32 -16.26
N LEU A 352 -16.20 27.33 -14.95
CA LEU A 352 -15.03 26.70 -14.33
C LEU A 352 -14.93 25.19 -14.63
N ASN A 353 -16.07 24.48 -14.64
CA ASN A 353 -16.12 23.04 -14.93
C ASN A 353 -15.75 22.68 -16.38
N ASP A 354 -15.84 23.60 -17.31
CA ASP A 354 -15.43 23.38 -18.70
C ASP A 354 -13.90 23.48 -18.90
N THR A 355 -13.16 23.71 -17.81
CA THR A 355 -11.71 23.71 -17.86
C THR A 355 -11.18 22.31 -18.16
N TYR A 356 -10.25 22.23 -19.10
CA TYR A 356 -9.60 20.98 -19.47
C TYR A 356 -8.10 21.14 -19.65
N VAL A 357 -7.39 20.00 -19.46
CA VAL A 357 -5.96 19.90 -19.71
C VAL A 357 -5.75 19.01 -20.92
N ASN A 358 -5.00 19.51 -21.90
CA ASN A 358 -4.60 18.75 -23.08
C ASN A 358 -3.08 18.54 -23.04
N ILE A 359 -2.65 17.30 -22.93
CA ILE A 359 -1.25 16.87 -23.02
C ILE A 359 -1.08 16.28 -24.42
N ASP A 360 -0.69 17.13 -25.39
CA ASP A 360 -0.45 16.69 -26.77
C ASP A 360 0.81 15.85 -26.85
N LYS A 361 1.78 16.15 -25.98
CA LYS A 361 3.03 15.40 -25.85
C LYS A 361 3.65 15.55 -24.48
N PHE A 362 4.01 14.42 -23.89
CA PHE A 362 4.94 14.34 -22.77
C PHE A 362 5.86 13.15 -23.02
N SER A 363 7.12 13.39 -23.33
CA SER A 363 8.09 12.32 -23.61
C SER A 363 9.43 12.60 -22.97
N PHE A 364 10.14 11.53 -22.62
CA PHE A 364 11.52 11.61 -22.14
C PHE A 364 12.28 10.32 -22.43
N ARG A 365 13.59 10.36 -22.22
CA ARG A 365 14.49 9.23 -22.39
C ARG A 365 15.45 9.14 -21.20
N ILE A 366 15.68 7.91 -20.72
CA ILE A 366 16.78 7.58 -19.80
C ILE A 366 17.64 6.53 -20.47
N ALA A 367 18.89 6.89 -20.85
CA ALA A 367 19.73 6.06 -21.69
C ALA A 367 19.04 5.68 -23.02
N GLN A 368 18.67 4.38 -23.20
CA GLN A 368 17.94 3.89 -24.38
C GLN A 368 16.42 3.78 -24.15
N ASP A 369 15.97 4.03 -22.93
CA ASP A 369 14.57 3.86 -22.54
C ASP A 369 13.77 5.10 -22.92
N VAL A 370 12.72 4.93 -23.71
CA VAL A 370 11.86 6.02 -24.18
C VAL A 370 10.47 5.86 -23.60
N PHE A 371 9.95 6.95 -23.08
CA PHE A 371 8.57 7.07 -22.60
C PHE A 371 7.84 8.18 -23.33
N ASP A 372 6.59 7.92 -23.73
CA ASP A 372 5.71 8.86 -24.42
C ASP A 372 4.30 8.79 -23.81
N ALA A 373 3.69 9.95 -23.57
CA ALA A 373 2.35 10.05 -23.02
C ALA A 373 1.58 11.17 -23.71
N LYS A 374 0.26 10.93 -23.88
CA LYS A 374 -0.74 11.91 -24.29
C LYS A 374 -1.94 11.79 -23.38
N ALA A 375 -2.58 12.91 -23.05
CA ALA A 375 -3.81 12.88 -22.27
C ALA A 375 -4.70 14.06 -22.56
N ASN A 376 -6.02 13.84 -22.43
CA ASN A 376 -7.03 14.89 -22.34
C ASN A 376 -7.78 14.68 -21.02
N ILE A 377 -7.80 15.72 -20.18
CA ILE A 377 -8.44 15.69 -18.87
C ILE A 377 -9.47 16.80 -18.83
N ARG A 378 -10.75 16.48 -18.74
CA ARG A 378 -11.89 17.41 -18.73
C ARG A 378 -12.56 17.39 -17.36
N ASN A 379 -13.38 18.40 -17.11
CA ASN A 379 -14.19 18.51 -15.89
C ASN A 379 -13.34 18.35 -14.61
N ILE A 380 -12.19 19.02 -14.58
CA ILE A 380 -11.13 18.82 -13.58
C ILE A 380 -11.53 19.23 -12.15
N VAL A 381 -12.59 20.01 -12.00
CA VAL A 381 -13.03 20.57 -10.71
C VAL A 381 -13.99 19.66 -9.97
N GLU A 382 -14.96 19.05 -10.67
CA GLU A 382 -15.99 18.23 -10.03
C GLU A 382 -15.67 16.73 -10.14
N ASN A 383 -15.52 16.25 -11.38
CA ASN A 383 -15.30 14.84 -11.66
C ASN A 383 -14.42 14.71 -12.90
N ALA A 384 -13.13 14.68 -12.72
CA ALA A 384 -12.18 14.67 -13.84
C ALA A 384 -12.38 13.46 -14.75
N LEU A 385 -12.60 13.73 -16.03
CA LEU A 385 -12.69 12.75 -17.10
C LEU A 385 -11.32 12.64 -17.77
N VAL A 386 -10.65 11.52 -17.59
CA VAL A 386 -9.31 11.26 -18.11
C VAL A 386 -9.39 10.35 -19.35
N ASP A 387 -8.80 10.79 -20.45
CA ASP A 387 -8.51 9.99 -21.65
C ASP A 387 -6.99 10.07 -21.90
N ALA A 388 -6.28 8.97 -21.67
CA ALA A 388 -4.83 8.95 -21.73
C ALA A 388 -4.26 7.76 -22.50
N LYS A 389 -3.15 8.01 -23.19
CA LYS A 389 -2.33 7.00 -23.87
C LYS A 389 -0.91 7.07 -23.34
N LEU A 390 -0.38 5.94 -22.92
CA LEU A 390 0.95 5.78 -22.38
C LEU A 390 1.69 4.71 -23.19
N LYS A 391 2.87 5.05 -23.69
CA LYS A 391 3.71 4.10 -24.43
C LYS A 391 5.14 4.27 -24.05
N GLY A 392 5.81 3.17 -23.74
CA GLY A 392 7.22 3.28 -23.42
C GLY A 392 7.92 1.98 -23.11
N THR A 393 9.22 2.09 -23.06
CA THR A 393 10.13 1.07 -22.55
C THR A 393 10.98 1.70 -21.47
N VAL A 394 11.04 1.07 -20.31
CA VAL A 394 11.81 1.56 -19.16
C VAL A 394 12.63 0.42 -18.57
N ASN A 395 13.94 0.57 -18.53
CA ASN A 395 14.80 -0.27 -17.72
C ASN A 395 14.71 0.21 -16.27
N LEU A 396 14.06 -0.57 -15.42
CA LEU A 396 13.78 -0.21 -14.04
C LEU A 396 15.04 0.10 -13.22
N ALA A 397 16.18 -0.54 -13.56
CA ALA A 397 17.47 -0.25 -12.94
C ALA A 397 18.05 1.13 -13.31
N ASN A 398 17.56 1.76 -14.37
CA ASN A 398 17.98 3.10 -14.78
C ASN A 398 17.19 4.20 -14.08
N VAL A 399 15.99 3.91 -13.58
CA VAL A 399 15.13 4.90 -12.90
C VAL A 399 15.85 5.49 -11.70
N THR A 400 16.35 4.66 -10.80
CA THR A 400 17.08 5.11 -9.60
C THR A 400 18.45 5.76 -9.90
N LYS A 401 18.99 5.52 -11.10
CA LYS A 401 20.24 6.16 -11.55
C LYS A 401 20.03 7.55 -12.15
N ALA A 402 18.81 7.87 -12.53
CA ALA A 402 18.44 9.15 -13.16
C ALA A 402 17.56 10.04 -12.27
N TYR A 403 16.82 9.45 -11.32
CA TYR A 403 15.91 10.14 -10.44
C TYR A 403 16.06 9.65 -8.98
N PRO A 404 16.07 10.53 -7.96
CA PRO A 404 16.33 10.16 -6.57
C PRO A 404 15.09 9.52 -5.90
N VAL A 405 14.81 8.26 -6.25
CA VAL A 405 13.78 7.45 -5.59
C VAL A 405 14.46 6.60 -4.51
N GLN A 406 13.95 6.67 -3.29
CA GLN A 406 14.35 5.75 -2.22
C GLN A 406 13.49 4.49 -2.33
N LEU A 407 14.11 3.36 -2.62
CA LEU A 407 13.47 2.06 -2.71
C LEU A 407 14.16 1.11 -1.74
N ASP A 408 13.38 0.35 -1.01
CA ASP A 408 13.89 -0.64 -0.06
C ASP A 408 14.64 -1.78 -0.78
N VAL A 409 14.25 -2.07 -2.02
CA VAL A 409 14.90 -3.07 -2.88
C VAL A 409 15.19 -2.46 -4.25
N PRO A 410 16.43 -2.66 -4.80
CA PRO A 410 16.76 -2.20 -6.14
C PRO A 410 15.84 -2.82 -7.19
N LEU A 411 15.21 -1.99 -8.00
CA LEU A 411 14.42 -2.46 -9.14
C LEU A 411 15.36 -2.93 -10.26
N THR A 412 14.98 -4.03 -10.90
CA THR A 412 15.65 -4.57 -12.10
C THR A 412 14.62 -4.91 -13.16
N GLY A 413 15.08 -5.14 -14.37
CA GLY A 413 14.24 -5.57 -15.48
C GLY A 413 13.81 -4.45 -16.42
N ILE A 414 13.22 -4.87 -17.53
CA ILE A 414 12.72 -3.97 -18.57
C ILE A 414 11.20 -4.06 -18.59
N LEU A 415 10.55 -2.94 -18.35
CA LEU A 415 9.11 -2.74 -18.45
C LEU A 415 8.80 -2.12 -19.80
N LYS A 416 7.88 -2.72 -20.57
CA LYS A 416 7.30 -2.12 -21.78
C LYS A 416 5.79 -1.99 -21.57
N ALA A 417 5.25 -0.83 -21.91
CA ALA A 417 3.84 -0.53 -21.79
C ALA A 417 3.31 0.11 -23.08
N ASP A 418 2.10 -0.25 -23.44
CA ASP A 418 1.29 0.40 -24.48
C ASP A 418 -0.15 0.36 -23.97
N VAL A 419 -0.62 1.48 -23.38
CA VAL A 419 -1.83 1.54 -22.56
C VAL A 419 -2.67 2.73 -22.99
N GLU A 420 -3.95 2.47 -23.24
CA GLU A 420 -4.99 3.48 -23.37
C GLU A 420 -5.97 3.36 -22.21
N THR A 421 -6.30 4.46 -21.56
CA THR A 421 -7.23 4.47 -20.44
C THR A 421 -8.22 5.62 -20.57
N LYS A 422 -9.51 5.33 -20.29
CA LYS A 422 -10.56 6.35 -20.16
C LYS A 422 -11.35 6.09 -18.90
N PHE A 423 -11.42 7.08 -18.05
CA PHE A 423 -12.15 6.97 -16.77
C PHE A 423 -12.57 8.33 -16.25
N ASP A 424 -13.52 8.34 -15.36
CA ASP A 424 -13.84 9.48 -14.50
C ASP A 424 -13.37 9.20 -13.05
N MET A 425 -12.95 10.27 -12.35
CA MET A 425 -12.41 10.12 -10.99
C MET A 425 -13.44 9.59 -10.00
N ALA A 426 -14.72 9.98 -10.12
CA ALA A 426 -15.78 9.46 -9.25
C ALA A 426 -15.95 7.94 -9.41
N SER A 427 -15.77 7.40 -10.63
CA SER A 427 -15.77 5.95 -10.85
C SER A 427 -14.59 5.26 -10.14
N VAL A 428 -13.44 5.92 -10.05
CA VAL A 428 -12.29 5.42 -9.28
C VAL A 428 -12.57 5.48 -7.78
N GLU A 429 -13.04 6.60 -7.28
CA GLU A 429 -13.31 6.85 -5.85
C GLU A 429 -14.44 5.98 -5.29
N THR A 430 -15.51 5.78 -6.08
CA THR A 430 -16.66 4.95 -5.70
C THR A 430 -16.49 3.48 -6.04
N GLY A 431 -15.40 3.12 -6.73
CA GLY A 431 -15.14 1.75 -7.15
C GLY A 431 -16.06 1.24 -8.26
N ALA A 432 -16.61 2.13 -9.10
CA ALA A 432 -17.44 1.78 -10.25
C ALA A 432 -16.56 1.45 -11.48
N TYR A 433 -15.69 0.46 -11.33
CA TYR A 433 -14.60 0.15 -12.29
C TYR A 433 -15.12 -0.42 -13.61
N GLU A 434 -16.35 -0.90 -13.66
CA GLU A 434 -17.03 -1.27 -14.90
C GLU A 434 -17.16 -0.11 -15.90
N LYS A 435 -17.02 1.13 -15.39
CA LYS A 435 -17.02 2.33 -16.23
C LYS A 435 -15.63 2.71 -16.75
N ILE A 436 -14.57 2.14 -16.18
CA ILE A 436 -13.20 2.39 -16.61
C ILE A 436 -12.89 1.57 -17.87
N GLN A 437 -12.50 2.25 -18.92
CA GLN A 437 -12.10 1.62 -20.18
C GLN A 437 -10.57 1.61 -20.26
N ASN A 438 -9.97 0.50 -19.86
CA ASN A 438 -8.54 0.27 -20.00
C ASN A 438 -8.29 -0.75 -21.10
N ASN A 439 -7.45 -0.39 -22.08
CA ASN A 439 -7.00 -1.29 -23.14
C ASN A 439 -5.49 -1.20 -23.23
N GLY A 440 -4.84 -2.31 -23.49
CA GLY A 440 -3.42 -2.28 -23.75
C GLY A 440 -2.69 -3.53 -23.30
N SER A 441 -1.38 -3.37 -23.25
CA SER A 441 -0.48 -4.43 -22.82
C SER A 441 0.68 -3.89 -22.01
N ILE A 442 1.12 -4.71 -21.07
CA ILE A 442 2.35 -4.50 -20.30
C ILE A 442 3.18 -5.77 -20.42
N SER A 443 4.47 -5.61 -20.70
CA SER A 443 5.43 -6.71 -20.61
C SER A 443 6.58 -6.34 -19.66
N LEU A 444 6.99 -7.31 -18.87
CA LEU A 444 8.10 -7.19 -17.93
C LEU A 444 9.08 -8.32 -18.21
N SER A 445 10.37 -8.01 -18.27
CA SER A 445 11.43 -9.01 -18.46
C SER A 445 12.64 -8.75 -17.57
N GLY A 446 13.26 -9.83 -17.07
CA GLY A 446 14.46 -9.74 -16.23
C GLY A 446 14.21 -9.06 -14.87
N PHE A 447 13.01 -9.15 -14.34
CA PHE A 447 12.62 -8.55 -13.05
C PHE A 447 13.02 -9.47 -11.91
N ASN A 448 13.73 -8.92 -10.94
CA ASN A 448 14.14 -9.64 -9.74
C ASN A 448 13.51 -8.97 -8.52
N TYR A 449 12.77 -9.75 -7.75
CA TYR A 449 12.08 -9.29 -6.54
C TYR A 449 12.21 -10.34 -5.44
N LYS A 450 12.64 -9.92 -4.27
CA LYS A 450 12.69 -10.76 -3.08
C LYS A 450 11.65 -10.23 -2.07
N PRO A 451 10.47 -10.88 -1.94
CA PRO A 451 9.51 -10.53 -0.91
C PRO A 451 10.06 -10.79 0.49
N ASP A 452 9.64 -10.00 1.46
CA ASP A 452 9.94 -10.26 2.86
C ASP A 452 9.42 -11.64 3.28
N GLY A 453 10.22 -12.34 4.09
CA GLY A 453 9.90 -13.70 4.54
C GLY A 453 10.17 -14.82 3.54
N PHE A 454 10.59 -14.54 2.31
CA PHE A 454 10.99 -15.58 1.37
C PHE A 454 12.51 -15.81 1.36
N LYS A 455 12.90 -17.11 1.33
CA LYS A 455 14.33 -17.49 1.29
C LYS A 455 15.00 -17.02 0.00
N ASN A 456 14.34 -17.23 -1.12
CA ASN A 456 14.87 -17.00 -2.45
C ASN A 456 14.16 -15.83 -3.15
N PRO A 457 14.85 -15.06 -4.01
CA PRO A 457 14.20 -14.08 -4.86
C PRO A 457 13.37 -14.77 -5.95
N PHE A 458 12.32 -14.09 -6.40
CA PHE A 458 11.59 -14.41 -7.62
C PHE A 458 12.23 -13.68 -8.80
N VAL A 459 12.69 -14.44 -9.78
CA VAL A 459 13.24 -13.90 -11.01
C VAL A 459 12.24 -14.12 -12.13
N ILE A 460 11.54 -13.06 -12.52
CA ILE A 460 10.60 -13.08 -13.65
C ILE A 460 11.40 -12.86 -14.93
N SER A 461 11.61 -13.91 -15.70
CA SER A 461 12.28 -13.81 -17.01
C SER A 461 11.40 -13.12 -18.03
N GLN A 462 10.10 -13.35 -18.00
CA GLN A 462 9.11 -12.69 -18.85
C GLN A 462 7.72 -12.73 -18.21
N ALA A 463 7.02 -11.59 -18.27
CA ALA A 463 5.58 -11.51 -18.01
C ALA A 463 4.92 -10.63 -19.07
N ASN A 464 3.87 -11.13 -19.72
CA ASN A 464 3.10 -10.42 -20.75
C ASN A 464 1.64 -10.38 -20.33
N VAL A 465 1.17 -9.19 -20.07
CA VAL A 465 -0.21 -8.93 -19.65
C VAL A 465 -0.90 -8.08 -20.70
N ALA A 466 -2.07 -8.50 -21.13
CA ALA A 466 -2.98 -7.68 -21.93
C ALA A 466 -4.27 -7.49 -21.15
N PHE A 467 -4.83 -6.30 -21.21
CA PHE A 467 -6.03 -5.96 -20.46
C PHE A 467 -7.01 -5.14 -21.29
N ASN A 468 -8.26 -5.34 -20.99
CA ASN A 468 -9.39 -4.56 -21.47
C ASN A 468 -10.36 -4.30 -20.30
N PRO A 469 -11.46 -3.54 -20.47
CA PRO A 469 -12.36 -3.17 -19.38
C PRO A 469 -12.95 -4.31 -18.55
N SER A 470 -12.99 -5.54 -19.06
CA SER A 470 -13.60 -6.69 -18.38
C SER A 470 -12.60 -7.75 -17.93
N ARG A 471 -11.40 -7.78 -18.47
CA ARG A 471 -10.48 -8.91 -18.30
C ARG A 471 -9.01 -8.52 -18.36
N ILE A 472 -8.21 -9.11 -17.49
CA ILE A 472 -6.75 -9.09 -17.55
C ILE A 472 -6.29 -10.47 -18.00
N SER A 473 -5.61 -10.55 -19.13
CA SER A 473 -5.08 -11.78 -19.70
C SER A 473 -3.57 -11.86 -19.52
N LEU A 474 -3.11 -12.92 -18.89
CA LEU A 474 -1.71 -13.27 -18.73
C LEU A 474 -1.33 -14.24 -19.85
N SER A 475 -0.79 -13.73 -20.95
CA SER A 475 -0.41 -14.57 -22.10
C SER A 475 0.89 -15.33 -21.87
N LYS A 476 1.73 -14.83 -20.97
CA LYS A 476 2.98 -15.46 -20.57
C LYS A 476 3.44 -14.94 -19.22
N PHE A 477 3.87 -15.84 -18.36
CA PHE A 477 4.56 -15.53 -17.11
C PHE A 477 5.55 -16.64 -16.84
N ASP A 478 6.84 -16.35 -17.01
CA ASP A 478 7.93 -17.28 -16.74
C ASP A 478 8.76 -16.75 -15.59
N ALA A 479 8.81 -17.51 -14.50
CA ALA A 479 9.55 -17.15 -13.32
C ALA A 479 10.35 -18.31 -12.74
N LYS A 480 11.36 -17.98 -11.94
CA LYS A 480 12.17 -18.92 -11.16
C LYS A 480 12.30 -18.42 -9.73
N THR A 481 12.30 -19.37 -8.78
CA THR A 481 12.67 -19.10 -7.39
C THR A 481 13.39 -20.32 -6.84
N GLY A 482 14.55 -20.11 -6.21
CA GLY A 482 15.40 -21.23 -5.80
C GLY A 482 15.73 -22.16 -6.96
N SER A 483 15.38 -23.44 -6.83
CA SER A 483 15.52 -24.46 -7.90
C SER A 483 14.25 -24.70 -8.71
N SER A 484 13.17 -23.98 -8.42
CA SER A 484 11.88 -24.08 -9.07
C SER A 484 11.78 -23.17 -10.29
N ASP A 485 11.10 -23.70 -11.33
CA ASP A 485 10.63 -22.91 -12.48
C ASP A 485 9.10 -22.99 -12.59
N ILE A 486 8.48 -21.90 -12.97
CA ILE A 486 7.04 -21.85 -13.24
C ILE A 486 6.77 -21.09 -14.53
N SER A 487 5.86 -21.61 -15.33
CA SER A 487 5.29 -20.92 -16.49
C SER A 487 3.78 -20.91 -16.34
N ILE A 488 3.19 -19.72 -16.37
CA ILE A 488 1.74 -19.53 -16.15
C ILE A 488 1.14 -18.76 -17.31
N THR A 489 -0.01 -19.21 -17.76
CA THR A 489 -0.92 -18.47 -18.65
C THR A 489 -2.31 -18.47 -18.03
N GLY A 490 -3.14 -17.47 -18.38
CA GLY A 490 -4.49 -17.43 -17.83
C GLY A 490 -5.12 -16.04 -17.89
N ALA A 491 -6.14 -15.87 -17.07
CA ALA A 491 -6.82 -14.57 -16.97
C ALA A 491 -7.39 -14.34 -15.57
N LEU A 492 -7.48 -13.08 -15.23
CA LEU A 492 -8.21 -12.55 -14.09
C LEU A 492 -9.48 -11.88 -14.61
N ASP A 493 -10.62 -12.27 -14.06
CA ASP A 493 -11.94 -11.82 -14.54
C ASP A 493 -12.57 -10.77 -13.61
N ASN A 494 -12.00 -10.53 -12.42
CA ASN A 494 -12.53 -9.59 -11.42
C ASN A 494 -11.44 -8.74 -10.75
N PHE A 495 -10.43 -8.31 -11.52
CA PHE A 495 -9.29 -7.58 -10.98
C PHE A 495 -9.71 -6.25 -10.33
N TYR A 496 -10.57 -5.47 -10.98
CA TYR A 496 -11.03 -4.19 -10.45
C TYR A 496 -11.90 -4.35 -9.19
N GLY A 497 -12.76 -5.37 -9.18
CA GLY A 497 -13.54 -5.71 -7.99
C GLY A 497 -12.66 -6.10 -6.80
N PHE A 498 -11.56 -6.80 -7.07
CA PHE A 498 -10.57 -7.14 -6.06
C PHE A 498 -9.83 -5.91 -5.53
N VAL A 499 -9.22 -5.12 -6.40
CA VAL A 499 -8.34 -3.99 -5.98
C VAL A 499 -9.12 -2.91 -5.24
N PHE A 500 -10.37 -2.67 -5.62
CA PHE A 500 -11.07 -1.47 -5.19
C PHE A 500 -12.37 -1.71 -4.42
N LYS A 501 -12.99 -2.89 -4.53
CA LYS A 501 -14.25 -3.24 -3.81
C LYS A 501 -14.07 -4.34 -2.76
N ASN A 502 -12.82 -4.71 -2.45
CA ASN A 502 -12.52 -5.76 -1.49
C ASN A 502 -13.20 -7.12 -1.82
N GLN A 503 -13.45 -7.37 -3.12
CA GLN A 503 -14.02 -8.62 -3.62
C GLN A 503 -12.93 -9.67 -3.79
N THR A 504 -13.33 -10.93 -3.98
CA THR A 504 -12.37 -12.01 -4.25
C THR A 504 -11.76 -11.86 -5.64
N LEU A 505 -10.47 -12.14 -5.76
CA LEU A 505 -9.74 -12.16 -7.02
C LEU A 505 -10.08 -13.44 -7.77
N GLN A 506 -10.85 -13.32 -8.85
CA GLN A 506 -11.29 -14.46 -9.67
C GLN A 506 -10.36 -14.67 -10.85
N GLY A 507 -10.04 -15.93 -11.13
CA GLY A 507 -9.20 -16.23 -12.28
C GLY A 507 -9.06 -17.70 -12.61
N ASN A 508 -8.62 -17.93 -13.86
CA ASN A 508 -8.36 -19.27 -14.39
C ASN A 508 -6.97 -19.31 -15.01
N PHE A 509 -6.13 -20.23 -14.52
CA PHE A 509 -4.74 -20.32 -14.91
C PHE A 509 -4.35 -21.74 -15.33
N ALA A 510 -3.44 -21.82 -16.28
CA ALA A 510 -2.69 -23.02 -16.62
C ALA A 510 -1.24 -22.81 -16.19
N MET A 511 -0.72 -23.72 -15.38
CA MET A 511 0.65 -23.71 -14.87
C MET A 511 1.42 -24.92 -15.41
N THR A 512 2.62 -24.67 -15.91
CA THR A 512 3.58 -25.72 -16.23
C THR A 512 4.89 -25.50 -15.50
N SER A 513 5.57 -26.58 -15.14
CA SER A 513 6.88 -26.55 -14.47
C SER A 513 7.72 -27.74 -14.89
N ASN A 514 9.02 -27.56 -15.05
CA ASN A 514 9.94 -28.68 -15.21
C ASN A 514 10.32 -29.26 -13.83
N LYS A 515 10.56 -28.36 -12.87
CA LYS A 515 10.87 -28.72 -11.48
C LYS A 515 10.24 -27.71 -10.53
N LEU A 516 9.43 -28.18 -9.60
CA LEU A 516 8.80 -27.39 -8.55
C LEU A 516 9.20 -27.98 -7.20
N VAL A 517 9.94 -27.21 -6.41
CA VAL A 517 10.32 -27.54 -5.03
C VAL A 517 9.42 -26.76 -4.10
N VAL A 518 8.58 -27.47 -3.36
CA VAL A 518 7.54 -26.84 -2.53
C VAL A 518 8.12 -25.88 -1.51
N GLN A 519 9.28 -26.22 -0.92
CA GLN A 519 9.99 -25.39 0.05
C GLN A 519 10.47 -24.04 -0.51
N ASP A 520 10.67 -23.93 -1.81
CA ASP A 520 11.06 -22.64 -2.44
C ASP A 520 9.95 -21.57 -2.32
N PHE A 521 8.69 -21.99 -2.07
CA PHE A 521 7.52 -21.15 -1.94
C PHE A 521 7.05 -20.95 -0.50
N MET A 522 7.73 -21.56 0.46
CA MET A 522 7.41 -21.39 1.88
C MET A 522 8.13 -20.17 2.44
N ALA A 523 7.43 -19.41 3.29
CA ALA A 523 8.03 -18.29 4.01
C ALA A 523 9.01 -18.81 5.06
N THR A 524 10.19 -18.18 5.15
CA THR A 524 11.14 -18.45 6.24
C THR A 524 10.82 -17.55 7.43
N GLU A 525 10.87 -18.11 8.65
CA GLU A 525 10.82 -17.29 9.86
C GLU A 525 12.02 -16.34 9.88
N THR A 526 11.80 -15.06 9.63
CA THR A 526 12.55 -13.93 10.22
C THR A 526 12.09 -12.63 9.58
N ALA A 527 11.30 -11.86 10.27
CA ALA A 527 11.42 -10.41 10.21
C ALA A 527 10.75 -9.81 11.45
N THR A 528 11.57 -9.41 12.38
CA THR A 528 11.19 -8.42 13.39
C THR A 528 11.00 -7.10 12.64
N ALA A 529 9.81 -6.84 12.15
CA ALA A 529 9.47 -5.54 11.58
C ALA A 529 9.36 -4.52 12.73
N GLN A 530 10.42 -3.75 12.95
CA GLN A 530 10.35 -2.52 13.72
C GLN A 530 9.64 -1.45 12.89
N THR A 531 8.34 -1.39 12.96
CA THR A 531 7.58 -0.23 12.46
C THR A 531 7.73 0.90 13.47
N LYS A 532 8.61 1.86 13.19
CA LYS A 532 8.62 3.15 13.88
C LYS A 532 7.43 3.96 13.41
N THR A 533 6.35 3.92 14.16
CA THR A 533 5.26 4.88 14.01
C THR A 533 5.61 6.09 14.88
N THR A 534 6.04 7.18 14.26
CA THR A 534 6.22 8.47 14.92
C THR A 534 4.85 9.11 15.01
N THR A 535 4.22 9.04 16.18
CA THR A 535 3.07 9.86 16.51
C THR A 535 3.60 11.06 17.31
N GLU A 536 3.62 12.23 16.71
CA GLU A 536 3.84 13.47 17.43
C GLU A 536 2.63 13.77 18.31
N SER A 537 2.79 13.64 19.60
CA SER A 537 1.92 14.28 20.58
C SER A 537 2.82 14.89 21.66
N LYS A 538 2.66 16.19 21.83
CA LYS A 538 3.29 16.96 22.91
C LYS A 538 2.80 16.41 24.25
N ASP A 539 3.68 15.94 25.01
CA ASP A 539 4.04 16.13 26.40
C ASP A 539 4.62 14.86 27.01
N GLU A 540 5.76 15.04 27.63
CA GLU A 540 6.47 14.16 28.55
C GLU A 540 6.89 12.76 28.14
N THR A 541 8.19 12.65 28.02
CA THR A 541 9.05 11.48 27.95
C THR A 541 8.61 10.33 28.86
N LYS A 542 8.00 9.29 28.26
CA LYS A 542 8.09 7.91 28.73
C LYS A 542 8.09 6.98 27.53
N THR A 543 9.26 6.52 27.17
CA THR A 543 9.46 5.45 26.18
C THR A 543 8.93 4.15 26.77
N THR A 544 7.70 3.80 26.43
CA THR A 544 7.16 2.46 26.69
C THR A 544 7.35 1.66 25.42
N THR A 545 8.38 0.83 25.38
CA THR A 545 8.58 -0.18 24.34
C THR A 545 7.48 -1.22 24.51
N LYS A 546 6.41 -1.09 23.72
CA LYS A 546 5.41 -2.13 23.58
C LYS A 546 5.98 -3.17 22.62
N THR A 547 6.62 -4.19 23.16
CA THR A 547 6.99 -5.40 22.42
C THR A 547 5.69 -6.09 22.03
N THR A 548 5.21 -5.81 20.83
CA THR A 548 4.19 -6.66 20.23
C THR A 548 4.93 -7.89 19.74
N THR A 549 4.89 -8.96 20.52
CA THR A 549 5.28 -10.30 20.09
C THR A 549 4.33 -10.67 18.96
N THR A 550 4.71 -10.43 17.72
CA THR A 550 4.08 -11.09 16.57
C THR A 550 4.49 -12.54 16.66
N THR A 551 3.60 -13.39 17.17
CA THR A 551 3.66 -14.84 16.97
C THR A 551 3.85 -15.05 15.47
N SER A 552 4.87 -15.83 15.10
CA SER A 552 5.14 -16.26 13.72
C SER A 552 3.83 -16.71 13.09
N ASP A 553 3.38 -16.02 12.06
CA ASP A 553 2.10 -16.27 11.45
C ASP A 553 2.12 -17.67 10.81
N ALA A 554 1.13 -18.48 11.18
CA ALA A 554 0.83 -19.74 10.54
C ALA A 554 0.64 -19.53 9.04
N VAL A 555 1.04 -20.52 8.23
CA VAL A 555 0.81 -20.49 6.77
C VAL A 555 -0.69 -20.33 6.51
N LYS A 556 -1.08 -19.30 5.77
CA LYS A 556 -2.47 -19.01 5.44
C LYS A 556 -2.69 -18.96 3.93
N ILE A 557 -3.72 -19.63 3.47
CA ILE A 557 -4.23 -19.50 2.11
C ILE A 557 -5.02 -18.18 2.09
N PRO A 558 -4.71 -17.23 1.19
CA PRO A 558 -5.37 -15.93 1.21
C PRO A 558 -6.87 -16.03 0.95
N ALA A 559 -7.68 -15.41 1.82
CA ALA A 559 -9.15 -15.41 1.72
C ALA A 559 -9.68 -14.68 0.46
N PHE A 560 -8.87 -13.80 -0.10
CA PHE A 560 -9.24 -13.03 -1.27
C PHE A 560 -9.14 -13.80 -2.60
N LEU A 561 -8.62 -15.04 -2.61
CA LEU A 561 -8.48 -15.83 -3.84
C LEU A 561 -9.75 -16.66 -4.13
N ASP A 562 -10.23 -16.59 -5.37
CA ASP A 562 -11.21 -17.50 -5.97
C ASP A 562 -10.67 -17.90 -7.36
N CYS A 563 -9.61 -18.72 -7.35
CA CYS A 563 -8.84 -19.03 -8.54
C CYS A 563 -8.80 -20.54 -8.82
N THR A 564 -8.87 -20.86 -10.10
CA THR A 564 -8.64 -22.22 -10.60
C THR A 564 -7.30 -22.29 -11.30
N ILE A 565 -6.47 -23.28 -10.95
CA ILE A 565 -5.18 -23.53 -11.58
C ILE A 565 -5.17 -24.98 -12.09
N THR A 566 -5.00 -25.15 -13.41
CA THR A 566 -4.67 -26.44 -13.99
C THR A 566 -3.16 -26.56 -14.06
N ALA A 567 -2.60 -27.50 -13.33
CA ALA A 567 -1.17 -27.67 -13.19
C ALA A 567 -0.64 -28.90 -13.92
N ASN A 568 0.53 -28.76 -14.53
CA ASN A 568 1.31 -29.84 -15.12
C ASN A 568 2.80 -29.61 -14.79
N ALA A 569 3.35 -30.45 -13.90
CA ALA A 569 4.74 -30.36 -13.51
C ALA A 569 5.46 -31.70 -13.79
N LYS A 570 6.62 -31.63 -14.46
CA LYS A 570 7.40 -32.86 -14.74
C LYS A 570 7.93 -33.48 -13.45
N THR A 571 8.38 -32.63 -12.52
CA THR A 571 8.87 -33.05 -11.22
C THR A 571 8.41 -32.10 -10.14
N VAL A 572 7.83 -32.62 -9.07
CA VAL A 572 7.53 -31.89 -7.83
C VAL A 572 8.32 -32.53 -6.70
N VAL A 573 9.10 -31.73 -6.01
CA VAL A 573 9.85 -32.13 -4.82
C VAL A 573 9.12 -31.62 -3.59
N TYR A 574 8.65 -32.52 -2.77
CA TYR A 574 8.03 -32.24 -1.48
C TYR A 574 8.76 -33.02 -0.40
N ASP A 575 9.45 -32.30 0.49
CA ASP A 575 10.35 -32.89 1.46
C ASP A 575 11.37 -33.84 0.80
N ASN A 576 11.43 -35.13 1.17
CA ASN A 576 12.28 -36.15 0.57
C ASN A 576 11.66 -36.86 -0.65
N LEU A 577 10.43 -36.50 -1.05
CA LEU A 577 9.70 -37.16 -2.13
C LEU A 577 9.91 -36.49 -3.47
N ASN A 578 10.17 -37.29 -4.50
CA ASN A 578 10.23 -36.86 -5.89
C ASN A 578 9.00 -37.37 -6.66
N LEU A 579 8.02 -36.52 -6.83
CA LEU A 579 6.81 -36.82 -7.59
C LEU A 579 7.07 -36.49 -9.07
N THR A 580 6.78 -37.39 -9.99
CA THR A 580 6.99 -37.16 -11.41
C THR A 580 5.67 -37.16 -12.19
N ASN A 581 5.61 -36.37 -13.28
CA ASN A 581 4.41 -36.25 -14.12
C ASN A 581 3.18 -35.82 -13.30
N VAL A 582 3.32 -34.81 -12.48
CA VAL A 582 2.23 -34.30 -11.64
C VAL A 582 1.26 -33.50 -12.49
N GLN A 583 0.02 -33.92 -12.54
CA GLN A 583 -1.05 -33.27 -13.28
C GLN A 583 -2.29 -33.18 -12.40
N GLY A 584 -3.01 -32.06 -12.48
CA GLY A 584 -4.26 -31.93 -11.75
C GLY A 584 -4.82 -30.50 -11.80
N LYS A 585 -5.94 -30.33 -11.12
CA LYS A 585 -6.62 -29.06 -10.96
C LYS A 585 -6.62 -28.67 -9.48
N MET A 586 -6.29 -27.43 -9.22
CA MET A 586 -6.31 -26.82 -7.91
C MET A 586 -7.30 -25.65 -7.93
N VAL A 587 -8.20 -25.60 -6.96
CA VAL A 587 -9.15 -24.51 -6.75
C VAL A 587 -8.84 -23.87 -5.41
N LEU A 588 -8.46 -22.60 -5.43
CA LEU A 588 -8.23 -21.77 -4.24
C LEU A 588 -9.48 -20.96 -3.98
N LYS A 589 -10.12 -21.18 -2.84
CA LYS A 589 -11.33 -20.45 -2.45
C LYS A 589 -11.55 -20.55 -0.94
N ASP A 590 -12.04 -19.46 -0.33
CA ASP A 590 -12.45 -19.42 1.07
C ASP A 590 -11.37 -19.93 2.06
N GLU A 591 -10.12 -19.50 1.88
CA GLU A 591 -8.95 -19.95 2.67
C GLU A 591 -8.70 -21.46 2.56
N ALA A 592 -9.11 -22.08 1.47
CA ALA A 592 -8.92 -23.49 1.21
C ALA A 592 -8.37 -23.75 -0.19
N VAL A 593 -7.64 -24.85 -0.32
CA VAL A 593 -7.21 -25.42 -1.59
C VAL A 593 -7.92 -26.74 -1.80
N SER A 594 -8.71 -26.84 -2.86
CA SER A 594 -9.29 -28.11 -3.30
C SER A 594 -8.46 -28.69 -4.45
N LEU A 595 -7.93 -29.87 -4.25
CA LEU A 595 -7.18 -30.64 -5.23
C LEU A 595 -8.13 -31.60 -5.93
N GLN A 596 -8.14 -31.58 -7.26
CA GLN A 596 -9.08 -32.36 -8.06
C GLN A 596 -8.33 -33.14 -9.13
N ASN A 597 -8.56 -34.45 -9.17
CA ASN A 597 -7.99 -35.37 -10.16
C ASN A 597 -6.45 -35.25 -10.29
N VAL A 598 -5.76 -35.03 -9.17
CA VAL A 598 -4.30 -34.97 -9.17
C VAL A 598 -3.73 -36.37 -9.38
N LYS A 599 -2.81 -36.49 -10.32
CA LYS A 599 -2.11 -37.75 -10.63
C LYS A 599 -0.63 -37.52 -10.66
N THR A 600 0.12 -38.48 -10.17
CA THR A 600 1.58 -38.45 -10.16
C THR A 600 2.18 -39.87 -10.15
N ASN A 601 3.41 -40.00 -10.59
CA ASN A 601 4.18 -41.22 -10.48
C ASN A 601 5.22 -41.10 -9.36
N ILE A 602 5.29 -42.12 -8.55
CA ILE A 602 6.26 -42.26 -7.47
C ILE A 602 6.46 -43.76 -7.13
N PHE A 603 7.60 -44.13 -6.64
CA PHE A 603 7.92 -45.52 -6.19
C PHE A 603 7.59 -46.61 -7.22
N GLY A 604 7.83 -46.29 -8.51
CA GLY A 604 7.58 -47.22 -9.62
C GLY A 604 6.11 -47.54 -9.88
N GLY A 605 5.19 -46.74 -9.35
CA GLY A 605 3.74 -46.82 -9.58
C GLY A 605 3.15 -45.45 -9.76
N ALA A 606 1.84 -45.31 -9.53
CA ALA A 606 1.11 -44.05 -9.66
C ALA A 606 0.25 -43.78 -8.42
N ILE A 607 0.08 -42.53 -8.09
CA ILE A 607 -0.86 -42.04 -7.07
C ILE A 607 -1.84 -41.08 -7.74
N GLY A 608 -3.13 -41.38 -7.61
CA GLY A 608 -4.21 -40.39 -7.82
C GLY A 608 -4.61 -39.81 -6.47
N PHE A 609 -4.83 -38.48 -6.38
CA PHE A 609 -5.35 -37.93 -5.14
C PHE A 609 -6.22 -36.72 -5.38
N GLY A 610 -7.12 -36.51 -4.45
CA GLY A 610 -7.98 -35.35 -4.39
C GLY A 610 -8.38 -35.07 -2.95
N GLY A 611 -8.90 -33.86 -2.70
CA GLY A 611 -9.33 -33.47 -1.37
C GLY A 611 -9.15 -31.99 -1.13
N THR A 612 -9.22 -31.60 0.13
CA THR A 612 -9.18 -30.21 0.52
C THR A 612 -8.21 -29.99 1.67
N VAL A 613 -7.43 -28.92 1.58
CA VAL A 613 -6.63 -28.36 2.66
C VAL A 613 -7.21 -26.98 3.00
N SER A 614 -7.55 -26.75 4.25
CA SER A 614 -8.14 -25.51 4.73
C SER A 614 -7.31 -24.86 5.84
N THR A 615 -7.06 -23.59 5.70
CA THR A 615 -6.40 -22.76 6.71
C THR A 615 -7.36 -21.77 7.38
N LYS A 616 -8.69 -21.95 7.21
CA LYS A 616 -9.73 -21.06 7.74
C LYS A 616 -9.77 -21.06 9.27
N GLY A 617 -9.49 -22.20 9.91
CA GLY A 617 -9.43 -22.33 11.36
C GLY A 617 -8.10 -21.84 11.96
N LYS A 618 -8.02 -21.88 13.30
CA LYS A 618 -6.75 -21.63 14.02
C LYS A 618 -5.70 -22.73 13.73
N VAL A 619 -6.14 -23.93 13.49
CA VAL A 619 -5.33 -25.08 13.11
C VAL A 619 -5.74 -25.46 11.69
N PRO A 620 -4.81 -25.56 10.74
CA PRO A 620 -5.10 -26.02 9.40
C PRO A 620 -5.57 -27.48 9.41
N THR A 621 -6.49 -27.82 8.51
CA THR A 621 -7.05 -29.17 8.39
C THR A 621 -6.94 -29.68 6.96
N PHE A 622 -6.93 -30.99 6.80
CA PHE A 622 -7.01 -31.62 5.51
C PHE A 622 -8.01 -32.80 5.50
N ASP A 623 -8.58 -33.03 4.32
CA ASP A 623 -9.44 -34.19 4.03
C ASP A 623 -9.10 -34.67 2.63
N MET A 624 -8.47 -35.84 2.51
CA MET A 624 -7.86 -36.33 1.29
C MET A 624 -8.29 -37.76 0.97
N SER A 625 -8.42 -38.05 -0.29
CA SER A 625 -8.53 -39.40 -0.84
C SER A 625 -7.34 -39.69 -1.74
N LEU A 626 -6.73 -40.86 -1.58
CA LEU A 626 -5.60 -41.32 -2.37
C LEU A 626 -5.94 -42.65 -3.00
N ASP A 627 -5.65 -42.78 -4.29
CA ASP A 627 -5.72 -44.03 -5.06
C ASP A 627 -4.29 -44.40 -5.43
N LEU A 628 -3.82 -45.48 -4.84
CA LEU A 628 -2.46 -46.01 -5.02
C LEU A 628 -2.50 -47.16 -6.02
N SER A 629 -1.75 -47.00 -7.12
CA SER A 629 -1.69 -48.02 -8.18
C SER A 629 -0.27 -48.54 -8.37
N SER A 630 -0.07 -49.81 -8.08
CA SER A 630 1.18 -50.55 -8.28
C SER A 630 2.42 -49.95 -7.63
N LEU A 631 2.26 -49.35 -6.44
CA LEU A 631 3.38 -48.77 -5.70
C LEU A 631 4.29 -49.84 -5.13
N ASP A 632 5.60 -49.60 -5.11
CA ASP A 632 6.55 -50.41 -4.39
C ASP A 632 6.28 -50.35 -2.88
N ILE A 633 6.00 -51.45 -2.26
CA ILE A 633 5.61 -51.56 -0.84
C ILE A 633 6.76 -51.06 0.05
N THR A 634 7.97 -51.55 -0.18
CA THR A 634 9.13 -51.23 0.68
C THR A 634 9.39 -49.74 0.67
N GLN A 635 9.44 -49.12 -0.52
CA GLN A 635 9.68 -47.67 -0.64
C GLN A 635 8.53 -46.83 -0.06
N SER A 636 7.28 -47.23 -0.27
CA SER A 636 6.10 -46.53 0.23
C SER A 636 6.07 -46.46 1.75
N PHE A 637 6.33 -47.60 2.42
CA PHE A 637 6.27 -47.72 3.89
C PHE A 637 7.57 -47.34 4.60
N THR A 638 8.66 -47.09 3.88
CA THR A 638 9.90 -46.55 4.46
C THR A 638 10.04 -45.03 4.30
N GLN A 639 9.50 -44.46 3.23
CA GLN A 639 9.68 -43.06 2.90
C GLN A 639 8.46 -42.16 3.19
N LEU A 640 7.24 -42.72 3.26
CA LEU A 640 6.04 -42.00 3.64
C LEU A 640 5.72 -42.25 5.12
N ASP A 641 6.00 -41.26 5.98
CA ASP A 641 5.83 -41.37 7.44
C ASP A 641 4.41 -41.76 7.85
N MET A 642 3.41 -41.27 7.12
CA MET A 642 2.02 -41.67 7.35
C MET A 642 1.83 -43.20 7.14
N LEU A 643 2.26 -43.73 6.00
CA LEU A 643 2.14 -45.16 5.73
C LEU A 643 2.98 -46.00 6.68
N LYS A 644 4.20 -45.58 7.00
CA LYS A 644 5.07 -46.18 7.98
C LYS A 644 4.40 -46.29 9.36
N SER A 645 3.65 -45.30 9.77
CA SER A 645 2.91 -45.29 11.04
C SER A 645 1.65 -46.17 10.99
N ILE A 646 0.98 -46.23 9.83
CA ILE A 646 -0.23 -47.02 9.60
C ILE A 646 0.11 -48.54 9.55
N ALA A 647 1.24 -48.91 8.97
CA ALA A 647 1.65 -50.33 8.90
C ALA A 647 3.18 -50.48 9.01
N PRO A 648 3.75 -50.36 10.24
CA PRO A 648 5.20 -50.39 10.46
C PRO A 648 5.91 -51.64 9.93
N ILE A 649 5.21 -52.76 9.89
CA ILE A 649 5.75 -54.05 9.42
C ILE A 649 5.82 -54.14 7.89
N ALA A 650 5.06 -53.31 7.17
CA ALA A 650 4.98 -53.37 5.71
C ALA A 650 6.31 -53.04 5.01
N GLY A 651 7.19 -52.27 5.66
CA GLY A 651 8.49 -51.86 5.09
C GLY A 651 9.44 -53.04 4.80
N VAL A 652 9.21 -54.23 5.39
CA VAL A 652 10.01 -55.46 5.14
C VAL A 652 9.33 -56.43 4.17
N ILE A 653 8.22 -56.02 3.59
CA ILE A 653 7.49 -56.75 2.55
C ILE A 653 7.86 -56.15 1.19
N THR A 654 8.33 -56.97 0.26
CA THR A 654 8.50 -56.56 -1.13
C THR A 654 7.23 -56.85 -1.92
N GLY A 655 7.03 -56.19 -3.02
CA GLY A 655 5.84 -56.35 -3.86
C GLY A 655 5.19 -55.06 -4.24
N LYS A 656 3.98 -55.14 -4.72
CA LYS A 656 3.19 -53.98 -5.18
C LYS A 656 1.94 -53.81 -4.32
N LEU A 657 1.66 -52.52 -4.02
CA LEU A 657 0.47 -52.09 -3.30
C LEU A 657 -0.50 -51.40 -4.27
N ASN A 658 -1.77 -51.81 -4.23
CA ASN A 658 -2.90 -51.09 -4.77
C ASN A 658 -3.84 -50.78 -3.60
N ALA A 659 -4.17 -49.53 -3.35
CA ALA A 659 -5.00 -49.17 -2.19
C ALA A 659 -5.76 -47.85 -2.41
N ASP A 660 -6.98 -47.82 -1.88
CA ASP A 660 -7.75 -46.62 -1.66
C ASP A 660 -7.59 -46.17 -0.21
N ILE A 661 -7.16 -44.91 -0.03
CA ILE A 661 -6.98 -44.33 1.31
C ILE A 661 -7.85 -43.13 1.43
N LYS A 662 -8.65 -43.00 2.47
CA LYS A 662 -9.33 -41.80 2.89
C LYS A 662 -8.71 -41.36 4.20
N VAL A 663 -8.25 -40.14 4.27
CA VAL A 663 -7.54 -39.63 5.44
C VAL A 663 -7.87 -38.18 5.68
N LYS A 664 -8.15 -37.82 6.91
CA LYS A 664 -8.34 -36.46 7.37
C LYS A 664 -7.64 -36.24 8.70
N GLY A 665 -7.29 -35.00 8.99
CA GLY A 665 -6.63 -34.61 10.23
C GLY A 665 -6.25 -33.13 10.23
N ASN A 666 -5.46 -32.80 11.25
CA ASN A 666 -4.87 -31.45 11.37
C ASN A 666 -3.47 -31.43 10.74
N LEU A 667 -3.06 -30.23 10.36
CA LEU A 667 -1.69 -29.95 9.91
C LEU A 667 -0.99 -29.07 10.94
N ASP A 668 0.32 -29.22 11.03
CA ASP A 668 1.14 -28.25 11.74
C ASP A 668 0.97 -26.86 11.10
N PRO A 669 0.68 -25.81 11.87
CA PRO A 669 0.39 -24.49 11.30
C PRO A 669 1.57 -23.85 10.56
N LYS A 670 2.82 -24.27 10.85
CA LYS A 670 4.02 -23.69 10.25
C LYS A 670 4.57 -24.55 9.12
N GLU A 671 4.70 -25.83 9.37
CA GLU A 671 5.34 -26.75 8.43
C GLU A 671 4.34 -27.41 7.48
N MET A 672 3.03 -27.28 7.78
CA MET A 672 1.94 -27.90 7.02
C MET A 672 2.09 -29.44 6.91
N THR A 673 2.78 -30.05 7.86
CA THR A 673 2.91 -31.51 7.98
C THR A 673 1.74 -32.09 8.77
N PRO A 674 1.27 -33.33 8.46
CA PRO A 674 0.18 -33.99 9.18
C PRO A 674 0.48 -34.20 10.66
N ASP A 675 -0.41 -33.81 11.56
CA ASP A 675 -0.37 -34.20 12.96
C ASP A 675 -0.90 -35.64 13.10
N MET A 676 0.01 -36.58 13.24
CA MET A 676 -0.26 -38.00 13.28
C MET A 676 -1.29 -38.42 14.36
N LYS A 677 -1.38 -37.68 15.49
CA LYS A 677 -2.32 -37.99 16.57
C LYS A 677 -3.78 -37.67 16.20
N THR A 678 -3.97 -36.80 15.22
CA THR A 678 -5.30 -36.37 14.79
C THR A 678 -5.82 -37.12 13.56
N LEU A 679 -4.98 -38.02 12.99
CA LEU A 679 -5.33 -38.76 11.80
C LEU A 679 -6.54 -39.66 12.02
N THR A 680 -7.51 -39.56 11.13
CA THR A 680 -8.68 -40.46 11.06
C THR A 680 -8.87 -40.86 9.60
N GLY A 681 -9.13 -42.15 9.39
CA GLY A 681 -9.33 -42.62 8.02
C GLY A 681 -9.44 -44.14 7.88
N THR A 682 -9.42 -44.53 6.61
CA THR A 682 -9.49 -45.95 6.20
C THR A 682 -8.48 -46.23 5.09
N LEU A 683 -7.95 -47.40 5.06
CA LEU A 683 -7.18 -47.95 3.95
C LEU A 683 -7.82 -49.29 3.55
N ALA A 684 -8.21 -49.36 2.27
CA ALA A 684 -8.67 -50.60 1.66
C ALA A 684 -7.70 -50.92 0.51
N GLY A 685 -6.97 -52.03 0.59
CA GLY A 685 -5.94 -52.31 -0.40
C GLY A 685 -5.62 -53.76 -0.60
N GLY A 686 -4.99 -54.05 -1.73
CA GLY A 686 -4.49 -55.35 -2.12
C GLY A 686 -2.98 -55.35 -2.33
N LEU A 687 -2.35 -56.40 -1.86
CA LEU A 687 -0.93 -56.65 -2.07
C LEU A 687 -0.75 -57.67 -3.19
N ALA A 688 0.25 -57.46 -4.07
CA ALA A 688 0.52 -58.33 -5.22
C ALA A 688 2.02 -58.61 -5.35
N GLY A 689 2.36 -59.85 -5.77
CA GLY A 689 3.75 -60.25 -6.00
C GLY A 689 4.60 -60.15 -4.74
N THR A 690 4.02 -60.45 -3.57
CA THR A 690 4.66 -60.23 -2.27
C THR A 690 5.69 -61.27 -1.92
N SER A 691 6.78 -60.85 -1.32
CA SER A 691 7.64 -61.71 -0.50
C SER A 691 8.00 -60.99 0.80
N ILE A 692 8.27 -61.77 1.81
CA ILE A 692 8.56 -61.28 3.18
C ILE A 692 10.02 -61.56 3.49
N ASN A 693 10.71 -60.58 4.08
CA ASN A 693 12.03 -60.78 4.69
C ASN A 693 11.92 -60.76 6.23
N PRO A 694 11.67 -61.89 6.88
CA PRO A 694 11.43 -61.93 8.31
C PRO A 694 12.60 -61.41 9.14
N GLU A 695 13.82 -61.59 8.66
CA GLU A 695 15.07 -61.24 9.36
C GLU A 695 15.21 -59.75 9.62
N GLN A 696 14.54 -58.95 8.82
CA GLN A 696 14.54 -57.47 8.93
C GLN A 696 13.49 -56.91 9.91
N SER A 697 12.66 -57.78 10.51
CA SER A 697 11.63 -57.37 11.47
C SER A 697 11.75 -58.18 12.79
N LYS A 698 11.88 -57.44 13.91
CA LYS A 698 11.89 -58.07 15.24
C LYS A 698 10.58 -58.80 15.54
N VAL A 699 9.45 -58.30 15.05
CA VAL A 699 8.12 -58.92 15.19
C VAL A 699 8.08 -60.25 14.44
N LEU A 700 8.49 -60.29 13.18
CA LEU A 700 8.48 -61.47 12.36
C LEU A 700 9.48 -62.53 12.90
N ASN A 701 10.65 -62.10 13.40
CA ASN A 701 11.61 -62.98 14.09
C ASN A 701 11.02 -63.60 15.38
N ALA A 702 10.27 -62.81 16.17
CA ALA A 702 9.59 -63.30 17.34
C ALA A 702 8.53 -64.32 16.97
N ILE A 703 7.75 -64.10 15.87
CA ILE A 703 6.80 -65.14 15.39
C ILE A 703 7.49 -66.40 14.97
N THR A 704 8.52 -66.35 14.11
CA THR A 704 9.24 -67.57 13.63
C THR A 704 9.96 -68.34 14.73
N SER A 705 10.49 -67.63 15.71
CA SER A 705 11.17 -68.25 16.85
C SER A 705 10.22 -69.01 17.79
N ASN A 706 8.97 -68.53 17.95
CA ASN A 706 7.99 -69.16 18.87
C ASN A 706 7.01 -70.08 18.14
N LEU A 707 6.78 -69.88 16.86
CA LEU A 707 5.84 -70.67 16.05
C LEU A 707 6.60 -71.43 14.93
N ARG A 708 7.35 -72.45 15.24
CA ARG A 708 8.25 -73.12 14.32
C ARG A 708 7.56 -73.90 13.20
N PHE A 709 6.23 -74.04 13.23
CA PHE A 709 5.44 -74.67 12.19
C PHE A 709 5.14 -73.74 10.98
N ILE A 710 5.54 -72.43 11.01
CA ILE A 710 5.31 -71.50 9.91
C ILE A 710 6.63 -70.97 9.32
N ASP A 711 6.79 -71.03 8.01
CA ASP A 711 7.88 -70.39 7.28
C ASP A 711 7.36 -69.11 6.62
N LEU A 712 7.60 -67.96 7.26
CA LEU A 712 7.10 -66.68 6.79
C LEU A 712 7.64 -66.30 5.42
N LYS A 713 8.78 -66.82 4.95
CA LYS A 713 9.31 -66.57 3.59
C LYS A 713 8.42 -67.18 2.51
N LYS A 714 7.59 -68.18 2.85
CA LYS A 714 6.67 -68.87 1.92
C LYS A 714 5.22 -68.44 2.09
N VAL A 715 4.92 -67.46 2.98
CA VAL A 715 3.56 -66.98 3.16
C VAL A 715 3.19 -66.08 1.98
N ASN A 716 2.05 -66.35 1.36
CA ASN A 716 1.50 -65.50 0.31
C ASN A 716 0.60 -64.41 0.92
N LEU A 717 1.06 -63.16 0.85
CA LEU A 717 0.31 -61.99 1.29
C LEU A 717 -0.53 -61.33 0.18
N ASN A 718 -0.71 -61.95 -0.96
CA ASN A 718 -1.55 -61.44 -2.03
C ASN A 718 -3.03 -61.46 -1.61
N LYS A 719 -3.40 -60.51 -0.74
CA LYS A 719 -4.74 -60.41 -0.13
C LYS A 719 -5.17 -58.96 -0.06
N ASN A 720 -6.50 -58.78 -0.03
CA ASN A 720 -7.08 -57.52 0.31
C ASN A 720 -7.09 -57.31 1.82
N LEU A 721 -6.59 -56.16 2.25
CA LEU A 721 -6.52 -55.72 3.63
C LEU A 721 -7.37 -54.48 3.82
N ASN A 722 -8.15 -54.48 4.89
CA ASN A 722 -8.91 -53.29 5.29
C ASN A 722 -8.49 -52.90 6.70
N LEU A 723 -8.17 -51.67 6.87
CA LEU A 723 -7.85 -51.12 8.20
C LEU A 723 -8.50 -49.73 8.35
N SER A 724 -8.74 -49.34 9.57
CA SER A 724 -9.17 -48.02 9.96
C SER A 724 -8.21 -47.44 11.01
N PHE A 725 -8.10 -46.13 11.02
CA PHE A 725 -7.28 -45.46 12.01
C PHE A 725 -8.00 -44.22 12.55
N SER A 726 -7.94 -44.07 13.87
CA SER A 726 -8.46 -42.89 14.59
C SER A 726 -7.78 -42.76 15.95
N ASP A 727 -7.74 -41.56 16.49
CA ASP A 727 -7.24 -41.28 17.84
C ASP A 727 -5.85 -41.91 18.13
N GLY A 728 -4.96 -41.83 17.11
CA GLY A 728 -3.61 -42.33 17.21
C GLY A 728 -3.50 -43.89 17.20
N LYS A 729 -4.56 -44.60 16.81
CA LYS A 729 -4.62 -46.06 16.72
C LYS A 729 -5.02 -46.53 15.34
N VAL A 730 -4.46 -47.66 14.95
CA VAL A 730 -4.79 -48.40 13.73
C VAL A 730 -5.45 -49.72 14.12
N ASN A 731 -6.63 -49.98 13.58
CA ASN A 731 -7.39 -51.21 13.77
C ASN A 731 -7.41 -51.99 12.45
N ILE A 732 -6.97 -53.25 12.53
CA ILE A 732 -7.01 -54.15 11.38
C ILE A 732 -8.30 -54.93 11.43
N GLN A 733 -9.09 -54.92 10.34
CA GLN A 733 -10.26 -55.77 10.23
C GLN A 733 -9.79 -57.22 10.12
N PRO A 734 -10.48 -58.21 10.79
CA PRO A 734 -10.09 -59.61 10.78
C PRO A 734 -9.94 -60.16 9.35
N PHE A 735 -8.79 -60.76 9.07
CA PHE A 735 -8.52 -61.40 7.79
C PHE A 735 -7.81 -62.74 7.99
N THR A 736 -7.91 -63.62 7.00
CA THR A 736 -7.31 -64.97 7.06
C THR A 736 -6.19 -65.11 6.05
N LEU A 737 -5.01 -65.55 6.53
CA LEU A 737 -3.90 -65.96 5.69
C LEU A 737 -3.80 -67.49 5.68
N ASN A 738 -3.40 -68.03 4.54
CA ASN A 738 -3.13 -69.49 4.42
C ASN A 738 -1.66 -69.71 4.10
N TYR A 739 -1.06 -70.55 4.82
CA TYR A 739 0.29 -71.09 4.58
C TYR A 739 0.20 -72.58 4.41
N GLN A 740 0.36 -73.14 3.23
CA GLN A 740 0.06 -74.53 2.91
C GLN A 740 -1.37 -74.86 3.37
N ASP A 741 -1.51 -75.86 4.27
CA ASP A 741 -2.78 -76.24 4.90
C ASP A 741 -2.98 -75.68 6.31
N VAL A 742 -2.12 -74.75 6.76
CA VAL A 742 -2.31 -73.97 7.99
C VAL A 742 -3.08 -72.64 7.62
N SER A 743 -4.19 -72.37 8.29
CA SER A 743 -4.85 -71.12 8.24
C SER A 743 -4.59 -70.31 9.50
N VAL A 744 -4.44 -68.92 9.34
CA VAL A 744 -4.31 -68.04 10.47
C VAL A 744 -5.27 -66.88 10.30
N LYS A 745 -6.15 -66.67 11.25
CA LYS A 745 -6.98 -65.49 11.37
C LYS A 745 -6.22 -64.45 12.22
N ILE A 746 -6.05 -63.26 11.66
CA ILE A 746 -5.33 -62.14 12.26
C ILE A 746 -6.29 -61.01 12.52
N ASP A 747 -6.32 -60.50 13.74
CA ASP A 747 -7.00 -59.27 14.13
C ASP A 747 -6.19 -58.54 15.20
N GLY A 748 -6.54 -57.29 15.44
CA GLY A 748 -5.88 -56.47 16.47
C GLY A 748 -5.69 -55.02 16.07
N GLN A 749 -4.89 -54.35 16.89
CA GLN A 749 -4.63 -52.93 16.75
C GLN A 749 -3.20 -52.56 17.17
N HIS A 750 -2.74 -51.42 16.70
CA HIS A 750 -1.55 -50.77 17.23
C HIS A 750 -1.70 -49.26 17.29
N GLY A 751 -0.94 -48.59 18.15
CA GLY A 751 -0.85 -47.16 18.22
C GLY A 751 0.19 -46.61 17.26
N PHE A 752 0.07 -45.31 16.89
CA PHE A 752 1.15 -44.63 16.19
C PHE A 752 2.42 -44.45 17.04
N ASP A 753 2.32 -44.70 18.35
CA ASP A 753 3.44 -44.94 19.28
C ASP A 753 4.12 -46.29 19.12
N GLN A 754 3.66 -47.12 18.15
CA GLN A 754 4.14 -48.44 17.81
C GLN A 754 3.87 -49.52 18.87
N VAL A 755 3.03 -49.28 19.89
CA VAL A 755 2.57 -50.30 20.83
C VAL A 755 1.46 -51.11 20.17
N MET A 756 1.61 -52.45 20.19
CA MET A 756 0.71 -53.34 19.48
C MET A 756 -0.01 -54.32 20.40
N ASN A 757 -1.17 -54.78 19.96
CA ASN A 757 -1.93 -55.88 20.52
C ASN A 757 -2.64 -56.62 19.38
N TYR A 758 -2.06 -57.75 18.95
CA TYR A 758 -2.57 -58.58 17.87
C TYR A 758 -2.84 -60.00 18.32
N ASN A 759 -3.95 -60.56 17.82
CA ASN A 759 -4.33 -61.92 17.98
C ASN A 759 -4.10 -62.71 16.70
N LEU A 760 -3.46 -63.86 16.82
CA LEU A 760 -3.18 -64.77 15.72
C LEU A 760 -3.81 -66.12 16.08
N ALA A 761 -4.95 -66.42 15.48
CA ALA A 761 -5.64 -67.70 15.70
C ALA A 761 -5.32 -68.62 14.53
N PHE A 762 -4.50 -69.58 14.80
CA PHE A 762 -4.07 -70.62 13.84
C PHE A 762 -4.94 -71.84 13.93
N ASP A 763 -5.25 -72.49 12.78
CA ASP A 763 -5.73 -73.83 12.67
C ASP A 763 -4.59 -74.62 12.05
N VAL A 764 -3.91 -75.38 12.95
CA VAL A 764 -2.66 -76.05 12.62
C VAL A 764 -2.90 -77.57 12.44
N PRO A 765 -2.74 -78.15 11.23
CA PRO A 765 -2.77 -79.55 11.05
C PRO A 765 -1.76 -80.25 11.94
N ALA A 766 -2.19 -81.33 12.61
CA ALA A 766 -1.43 -82.04 13.62
C ALA A 766 -0.03 -82.51 13.17
N LYS A 767 0.16 -82.71 11.89
CA LYS A 767 1.44 -83.12 11.26
C LYS A 767 2.58 -82.09 11.42
N TYR A 768 2.24 -80.80 11.69
CA TYR A 768 3.23 -79.79 11.90
C TYR A 768 3.60 -79.50 13.34
N LEU A 769 3.01 -80.25 14.28
CA LEU A 769 3.19 -80.06 15.73
C LEU A 769 4.40 -80.74 16.35
N GLY A 770 5.28 -81.31 15.53
CA GLY A 770 6.55 -81.85 15.95
C GLY A 770 6.60 -83.38 15.96
N THR A 771 7.78 -83.86 16.23
CA THR A 771 8.11 -85.31 16.06
C THR A 771 7.27 -86.26 16.96
N GLU A 772 7.00 -85.89 18.22
CA GLU A 772 6.21 -86.69 19.13
C GLU A 772 4.74 -86.80 18.71
N VAL A 773 4.13 -85.67 18.24
CA VAL A 773 2.78 -85.72 17.71
C VAL A 773 2.73 -86.57 16.43
N ASN A 774 3.71 -86.47 15.53
CA ASN A 774 3.80 -87.25 14.32
C ASN A 774 3.95 -88.74 14.58
N LYS A 775 4.68 -89.20 15.61
CA LYS A 775 4.72 -90.59 16.05
C LYS A 775 3.32 -91.07 16.45
N LEU A 776 2.56 -90.24 17.17
CA LEU A 776 1.20 -90.59 17.56
C LEU A 776 0.24 -90.65 16.37
N LEU A 777 0.36 -89.73 15.44
CA LEU A 777 -0.43 -89.70 14.21
C LEU A 777 -0.20 -90.90 13.31
N ALA A 778 1.02 -91.45 13.28
CA ALA A 778 1.36 -92.71 12.54
C ALA A 778 0.62 -93.95 13.08
N THR A 779 0.06 -93.87 14.29
CA THR A 779 -0.74 -94.97 14.87
C THR A 779 -2.21 -94.92 14.51
N LEU A 780 -2.68 -93.78 13.80
CA LEU A 780 -4.02 -93.61 13.35
C LEU A 780 -4.16 -94.05 11.88
N LYS A 781 -5.40 -94.33 11.43
CA LYS A 781 -5.66 -94.46 9.98
C LYS A 781 -5.28 -93.17 9.22
N PRO A 782 -4.65 -93.23 8.06
CA PRO A 782 -4.20 -92.04 7.33
C PRO A 782 -5.31 -91.01 7.05
N ALA A 783 -6.54 -91.49 6.80
CA ALA A 783 -7.69 -90.59 6.56
C ALA A 783 -8.15 -89.86 7.83
N ASP A 784 -7.94 -90.41 9.02
CA ASP A 784 -8.28 -89.79 10.33
C ASP A 784 -7.14 -88.87 10.78
N ALA A 785 -5.90 -89.33 10.63
CA ALA A 785 -4.73 -88.52 10.91
C ALA A 785 -4.65 -87.23 10.11
N GLY A 786 -5.05 -87.28 8.83
CA GLY A 786 -5.06 -86.10 7.92
C GLY A 786 -6.13 -85.08 8.23
N LYS A 787 -7.15 -85.41 9.05
CA LYS A 787 -8.25 -84.51 9.43
C LYS A 787 -8.01 -83.80 10.77
N LEU A 788 -6.99 -84.15 11.50
CA LEU A 788 -6.72 -83.59 12.81
C LEU A 788 -5.99 -82.28 12.68
N SER A 789 -6.60 -81.16 13.17
CA SER A 789 -6.01 -79.85 13.33
C SER A 789 -6.20 -79.40 14.79
N VAL A 790 -5.39 -78.48 15.23
CA VAL A 790 -5.44 -77.91 16.56
C VAL A 790 -5.52 -76.35 16.45
N PRO A 791 -6.44 -75.75 17.17
CA PRO A 791 -6.43 -74.29 17.33
C PRO A 791 -5.24 -73.88 18.20
N VAL A 792 -4.42 -72.97 17.65
CA VAL A 792 -3.29 -72.42 18.41
C VAL A 792 -3.46 -70.92 18.38
N ASN A 793 -3.53 -70.27 19.54
CA ASN A 793 -3.63 -68.84 19.67
C ASN A 793 -2.28 -68.23 20.06
N ALA A 794 -1.87 -67.23 19.40
CA ALA A 794 -0.73 -66.41 19.76
C ALA A 794 -1.17 -64.91 19.88
N VAL A 795 -0.70 -64.26 20.94
CA VAL A 795 -0.95 -62.87 21.21
C VAL A 795 0.37 -62.09 21.13
N LEU A 796 0.41 -61.11 20.24
CA LEU A 796 1.54 -60.20 20.06
C LEU A 796 1.29 -58.89 20.80
N THR A 797 2.18 -58.57 21.73
CA THR A 797 2.12 -57.31 22.52
C THR A 797 3.48 -56.64 22.56
N GLY A 798 3.58 -55.49 23.25
CA GLY A 798 4.78 -54.69 23.30
C GLY A 798 4.88 -53.73 22.11
N SER A 799 6.09 -53.35 21.71
CA SER A 799 6.31 -52.48 20.55
C SER A 799 6.88 -53.24 19.36
N PHE A 800 6.75 -52.70 18.15
CA PHE A 800 7.37 -53.31 16.96
C PHE A 800 8.89 -53.43 17.08
N SER A 801 9.54 -52.60 17.93
CA SER A 801 10.98 -52.68 18.23
C SER A 801 11.32 -53.64 19.35
N ASN A 802 10.37 -53.98 20.24
CA ASN A 802 10.52 -54.91 21.36
C ASN A 802 9.26 -55.78 21.53
N PRO A 803 8.99 -56.69 20.59
CA PRO A 803 7.78 -57.48 20.57
C PRO A 803 7.83 -58.58 21.68
N LYS A 804 6.65 -58.82 22.25
CA LYS A 804 6.41 -59.98 23.17
C LYS A 804 5.34 -60.81 22.53
N ILE A 805 5.59 -62.11 22.50
CA ILE A 805 4.64 -63.14 22.04
C ILE A 805 4.31 -64.11 23.16
N SER A 806 3.04 -64.37 23.34
CA SER A 806 2.56 -65.45 24.18
C SER A 806 1.72 -66.44 23.36
N THR A 807 1.82 -67.69 23.60
CA THR A 807 1.09 -68.70 22.83
C THR A 807 0.60 -69.83 23.75
N ASP A 808 -0.53 -70.39 23.37
CA ASP A 808 -1.09 -71.62 24.02
C ASP A 808 -0.65 -72.92 23.32
N LEU A 809 0.33 -72.89 22.40
CA LEU A 809 0.81 -74.00 21.60
C LEU A 809 1.09 -75.27 22.46
N SER A 810 1.81 -75.09 23.55
CA SER A 810 2.15 -76.20 24.41
C SER A 810 0.93 -76.92 25.04
N LYS A 811 -0.07 -76.11 25.45
CA LYS A 811 -1.35 -76.60 25.97
C LYS A 811 -2.15 -77.32 24.90
N SER A 812 -2.21 -76.73 23.70
CA SER A 812 -2.91 -77.26 22.54
C SER A 812 -2.30 -78.63 22.09
N VAL A 813 -0.97 -78.71 22.03
CA VAL A 813 -0.25 -79.94 21.73
C VAL A 813 -0.52 -81.04 22.81
N THR A 814 -0.49 -80.68 24.10
CA THR A 814 -0.80 -81.65 25.22
C THR A 814 -2.23 -82.10 25.12
N SER A 815 -3.20 -81.19 24.82
CA SER A 815 -4.62 -81.60 24.67
C SER A 815 -4.81 -82.62 23.55
N LEU A 816 -4.21 -82.30 22.35
CA LEU A 816 -4.27 -83.23 21.20
C LEU A 816 -3.64 -84.54 21.51
N THR A 817 -2.47 -84.56 22.14
CA THR A 817 -1.79 -85.83 22.55
C THR A 817 -2.69 -86.65 23.44
N ASN A 818 -3.33 -86.04 24.44
CA ASN A 818 -4.26 -86.75 25.31
C ASN A 818 -5.49 -87.31 24.58
N GLN A 819 -6.06 -86.48 23.62
CA GLN A 819 -7.18 -86.91 22.79
C GLN A 819 -6.81 -88.14 21.93
N ILE A 820 -5.64 -88.12 21.27
CA ILE A 820 -5.19 -89.24 20.45
C ILE A 820 -4.98 -90.51 21.33
N ILE A 821 -4.35 -90.34 22.47
CA ILE A 821 -4.14 -91.45 23.42
C ILE A 821 -5.49 -92.03 23.92
N GLN A 822 -6.45 -91.13 24.19
CA GLN A 822 -7.80 -91.59 24.61
C GLN A 822 -8.53 -92.33 23.47
N GLN A 823 -8.50 -91.80 22.25
CA GLN A 823 -9.07 -92.50 21.09
C GLN A 823 -8.44 -93.93 20.85
N GLN A 824 -7.15 -94.06 21.09
CA GLN A 824 -6.51 -95.36 21.03
C GLN A 824 -7.00 -96.31 22.11
N LYS A 825 -7.12 -95.78 23.34
CA LYS A 825 -7.66 -96.60 24.44
C LYS A 825 -9.10 -97.04 24.18
N ASP A 826 -9.93 -96.17 23.70
CA ASP A 826 -11.32 -96.49 23.38
C ASP A 826 -11.42 -97.50 22.25
N LYS A 827 -10.56 -97.47 21.22
CA LYS A 827 -10.44 -98.53 20.18
C LYS A 827 -10.00 -99.81 20.68
N TYR A 828 -9.09 -99.90 21.69
CA TYR A 828 -8.67 -101.14 22.31
C TYR A 828 -9.76 -101.73 23.22
N VAL A 829 -10.57 -100.82 23.83
CA VAL A 829 -11.69 -101.31 24.66
C VAL A 829 -12.83 -101.83 23.80
N ASP A 830 -13.10 -101.27 22.63
CA ASP A 830 -14.12 -101.73 21.67
C ASP A 830 -13.72 -102.93 20.88
N GLN A 831 -12.47 -103.33 20.91
CA GLN A 831 -11.92 -104.56 20.29
C GLN A 831 -11.69 -105.73 21.28
N ALA A 832 -11.79 -105.44 22.60
CA ALA A 832 -11.70 -106.48 23.66
C ALA A 832 -13.11 -106.96 24.10
#